data_0d0478bf5cc55d7b7c2c9d8deae2e265
#
_entry.id   0d0478bf5cc55d7b7c2c9d8deae2e265
#
_cell.length_a   1.000
_cell.length_b   1.000
_cell.length_c   1.000
_cell.angle_alpha   90.00
_cell.angle_beta   90.00
_cell.angle_gamma   90.00
#
_symmetry.space_group_name_H-M   'P 1'
#
loop_
_entity.id
_entity.type
_entity.pdbx_description
1 polymer ?
#
loop_
_entity_poly.entity_id
_entity_poly.type
_entity_poly.pdbx_seq_one_letter_code
_entity_poly.pdbx_strand_id
1 'polypeptide(L)'
;LKKLKKEGYKIPPFFVLAGKLTSAHAILKRVEKELPGIDYFAVRSSAKAEDSKAKSFAGHFYSAIAVSKENLYEEARNVVDAYKGMEGAVIIQEFIQSDKAGVIFSDAGSGQIVINSNFGLCETVVKGMVCDEYILDNKGLLVSKHIADNKEAYFLKGGKIEIIKPLSEESLTESEINQLIDIAKDLETFLRSPQDIEWCFCKGVLYILQSRPITSKIFNNEVLHFDSANIAESYSGVVLPLTCSFASFIYKTVYEDLLVHSGIPRDKVNRHPEIFGNMLGFFYGRMYYNMNNWYKMAAFIPGYKRNKKNLELMITSNIKEDIEQDISPTLGLKFKYPFLVIFKLLFFPLTIKRFKKRTAAKIKEAYHTSIRRHTFEQCREIYLNLNQELLKNWYITVENDFMVMTYFGILKKAYGDEILRDLIGFKSASSKQIAAIIQLAGKIKSAPSLYSQLQRKNEVEFYKELKFCSDAEKELDAYYEKYGGRFANELKLESTDLQEDFKKFAQIINLYSSPISHSADTSSYSLPGGMLKRNLTGLVLKKFKKYSSQREESRLLRSNSFAVVRKLFSRVGEVLVDKGIINKKDDIFYLQIEEIFSHSDSPQMKNLKDIVENRRKEYNSFKEITPPSHFSIKPGEEAPLSQPRKKSNKTIQGRACTSGLIRGRVKVFREFSIPDKIDFDIVVARHTDPGWTSLIGLSKGLIIEYGGILSHASIVSRELGIPTVIGAEGVVDMLKDGQLVELNGSTGLITIL
;
A
#
# COMPACT_ATOMS: atom_id res chain seq x y z
N LEU A 1 29.61 -5.13 -23.76
CA LEU A 1 30.59 -4.29 -24.48
C LEU A 1 31.61 -5.12 -25.28
N LYS A 2 32.27 -6.18 -24.74
CA LYS A 2 33.24 -6.99 -25.49
C LYS A 2 32.66 -7.64 -26.73
N LYS A 3 31.42 -8.16 -26.67
CA LYS A 3 30.72 -8.75 -27.83
C LYS A 3 30.44 -7.67 -28.89
N LEU A 4 29.92 -6.52 -28.49
CA LEU A 4 29.60 -5.41 -29.38
C LEU A 4 30.82 -4.87 -30.11
N LYS A 5 31.98 -4.76 -29.36
CA LYS A 5 33.24 -4.35 -29.99
C LYS A 5 33.72 -5.30 -31.08
N LYS A 6 33.51 -6.63 -30.93
CA LYS A 6 33.87 -7.64 -31.95
C LYS A 6 33.01 -7.53 -33.19
N GLU A 7 31.76 -7.11 -33.08
CA GLU A 7 30.83 -6.92 -34.19
C GLU A 7 30.96 -5.56 -34.88
N GLY A 8 31.93 -4.73 -34.47
CA GLY A 8 32.24 -3.47 -35.14
C GLY A 8 31.49 -2.24 -34.63
N TYR A 9 30.69 -2.36 -33.58
CA TYR A 9 30.06 -1.19 -32.96
C TYR A 9 31.09 -0.23 -32.37
N LYS A 10 30.88 1.08 -32.52
CA LYS A 10 31.74 2.09 -31.92
C LYS A 10 31.50 2.17 -30.41
N ILE A 11 32.45 1.67 -29.66
CA ILE A 11 32.47 1.63 -28.22
C ILE A 11 33.74 2.32 -27.74
N PRO A 12 33.69 3.22 -26.73
CA PRO A 12 34.90 3.79 -26.17
C PRO A 12 35.86 2.68 -25.74
N PRO A 13 37.17 2.81 -25.99
CA PRO A 13 38.15 1.87 -25.53
C PRO A 13 38.03 1.57 -24.04
N PHE A 14 38.18 0.29 -23.66
CA PHE A 14 38.02 -0.13 -22.28
C PHE A 14 38.80 -1.40 -21.97
N PHE A 15 39.11 -1.60 -20.69
CA PHE A 15 39.54 -2.89 -20.16
C PHE A 15 38.76 -3.26 -18.86
N VAL A 16 38.88 -4.52 -18.48
CA VAL A 16 38.13 -5.08 -17.33
C VAL A 16 39.14 -5.58 -16.29
N LEU A 17 38.98 -5.15 -15.07
CA LEU A 17 39.64 -5.67 -13.88
C LEU A 17 38.76 -6.75 -13.25
N ALA A 18 39.18 -8.01 -13.34
CA ALA A 18 38.45 -9.15 -12.74
C ALA A 18 39.21 -9.58 -11.44
N GLY A 19 38.43 -9.89 -10.38
CA GLY A 19 38.97 -10.36 -9.10
C GLY A 19 39.38 -9.24 -8.13
N LYS A 20 40.30 -9.54 -7.19
CA LYS A 20 40.78 -8.56 -6.20
C LYS A 20 41.51 -7.40 -6.87
N LEU A 21 41.23 -6.20 -6.42
CA LEU A 21 41.86 -4.99 -6.91
C LEU A 21 43.40 -5.12 -6.72
N THR A 22 44.14 -4.89 -7.79
CA THR A 22 45.61 -4.80 -7.78
C THR A 22 46.06 -3.42 -7.27
N SER A 23 47.33 -3.19 -7.09
CA SER A 23 47.88 -1.89 -6.64
C SER A 23 47.57 -0.76 -7.64
N ALA A 24 47.54 0.50 -7.17
CA ALA A 24 47.40 1.68 -8.02
C ALA A 24 48.41 1.69 -9.18
N HIS A 25 49.66 1.34 -8.93
CA HIS A 25 50.73 1.24 -9.95
C HIS A 25 50.38 0.22 -11.06
N ALA A 26 49.77 -0.92 -10.70
CA ALA A 26 49.42 -1.93 -11.69
C ALA A 26 48.22 -1.46 -12.58
N ILE A 27 47.27 -0.70 -12.02
CA ILE A 27 46.17 -0.10 -12.79
C ILE A 27 46.74 0.94 -13.77
N LEU A 28 47.56 1.86 -13.30
CA LEU A 28 48.17 2.89 -14.15
C LEU A 28 49.00 2.31 -15.29
N LYS A 29 49.87 1.31 -15.00
CA LYS A 29 50.63 0.60 -16.03
C LYS A 29 49.73 -0.05 -17.09
N ARG A 30 48.58 -0.55 -16.68
CA ARG A 30 47.59 -1.13 -17.61
C ARG A 30 46.90 -0.06 -18.44
N VAL A 31 46.55 1.08 -17.84
CA VAL A 31 46.03 2.26 -18.55
C VAL A 31 47.00 2.71 -19.65
N GLU A 32 48.27 2.88 -19.32
CA GLU A 32 49.31 3.30 -20.28
C GLU A 32 49.42 2.32 -21.46
N LYS A 33 49.22 1.02 -21.21
CA LYS A 33 49.30 -0.02 -22.23
C LYS A 33 48.06 -0.13 -23.10
N GLU A 34 46.87 -0.12 -22.48
CA GLU A 34 45.59 -0.44 -23.15
C GLU A 34 44.79 0.81 -23.55
N LEU A 35 45.05 1.95 -22.88
CA LEU A 35 44.34 3.23 -23.09
C LEU A 35 45.35 4.41 -23.12
N PRO A 36 46.36 4.38 -24.02
CA PRO A 36 47.40 5.41 -24.08
C PRO A 36 46.81 6.78 -24.49
N GLY A 37 47.29 7.86 -23.88
CA GLY A 37 46.92 9.24 -24.24
C GLY A 37 45.51 9.69 -23.74
N ILE A 38 44.86 8.90 -22.91
CA ILE A 38 43.54 9.24 -22.34
C ILE A 38 43.75 9.89 -20.96
N ASP A 39 43.10 11.02 -20.71
CA ASP A 39 43.18 11.79 -19.46
C ASP A 39 42.05 11.53 -18.50
N TYR A 40 40.84 11.24 -19.01
CA TYR A 40 39.66 11.03 -18.20
C TYR A 40 39.00 9.69 -18.51
N PHE A 41 38.44 9.05 -17.48
CA PHE A 41 37.90 7.70 -17.53
C PHE A 41 36.50 7.65 -16.93
N ALA A 42 35.70 6.67 -17.38
CA ALA A 42 34.53 6.18 -16.70
C ALA A 42 34.86 4.86 -15.99
N VAL A 43 34.55 4.78 -14.69
CA VAL A 43 34.79 3.58 -13.87
C VAL A 43 33.42 3.01 -13.52
N ARG A 44 33.13 1.79 -13.98
CA ARG A 44 31.79 1.19 -13.90
C ARG A 44 31.86 -0.20 -13.27
N SER A 45 30.78 -0.59 -12.60
CA SER A 45 30.57 -1.97 -12.14
C SER A 45 30.25 -2.92 -13.29
N SER A 46 30.52 -4.21 -13.10
CA SER A 46 30.05 -5.31 -13.94
C SER A 46 29.90 -6.57 -13.09
N ALA A 47 28.73 -6.77 -12.51
CA ALA A 47 28.42 -7.94 -11.68
C ALA A 47 27.60 -8.96 -12.45
N LYS A 48 27.85 -10.27 -12.22
CA LYS A 48 27.01 -11.34 -12.79
C LYS A 48 25.54 -11.23 -12.36
N ALA A 49 25.27 -10.61 -11.20
CA ALA A 49 23.93 -10.39 -10.69
C ALA A 49 23.19 -9.24 -11.40
N GLU A 50 23.90 -8.30 -12.02
CA GLU A 50 23.38 -7.13 -12.71
C GLU A 50 22.59 -7.52 -13.99
N ASP A 51 23.02 -8.59 -14.66
CA ASP A 51 22.44 -9.11 -15.91
C ASP A 51 21.49 -10.30 -15.67
N SER A 52 21.11 -10.60 -14.43
CA SER A 52 20.22 -11.73 -14.17
C SER A 52 18.77 -11.41 -14.58
N LYS A 53 18.14 -12.29 -15.37
CA LYS A 53 16.75 -12.17 -15.84
C LYS A 53 15.68 -12.04 -14.72
N ALA A 54 16.08 -12.06 -13.45
CA ALA A 54 15.17 -12.11 -12.30
C ALA A 54 15.07 -10.81 -11.49
N LYS A 55 16.05 -9.88 -11.60
CA LYS A 55 16.00 -8.58 -10.90
C LYS A 55 16.84 -7.55 -11.66
N SER A 56 16.21 -6.44 -12.05
CA SER A 56 16.93 -5.25 -12.47
C SER A 56 17.47 -4.54 -11.22
N PHE A 57 18.78 -4.51 -11.06
CA PHE A 57 19.48 -3.72 -10.04
C PHE A 57 19.90 -2.34 -10.60
N ALA A 58 19.09 -1.78 -11.50
CA ALA A 58 19.34 -0.47 -12.07
C ALA A 58 19.54 0.59 -10.96
N GLY A 59 20.66 1.28 -10.97
CA GLY A 59 20.97 2.34 -10.01
C GLY A 59 21.52 1.88 -8.64
N HIS A 60 21.75 0.60 -8.41
CA HIS A 60 22.26 0.09 -7.12
C HIS A 60 23.79 -0.05 -7.08
N PHE A 61 24.48 0.02 -8.21
CA PHE A 61 25.91 -0.12 -8.29
C PHE A 61 26.60 1.21 -8.56
N TYR A 62 27.74 1.42 -7.90
CA TYR A 62 28.50 2.64 -8.01
C TYR A 62 29.14 2.76 -9.39
N SER A 63 29.06 3.95 -10.00
CA SER A 63 29.75 4.35 -11.22
C SER A 63 30.28 5.75 -11.08
N ALA A 64 31.52 6.00 -11.53
CA ALA A 64 32.15 7.31 -11.54
C ALA A 64 32.50 7.70 -12.99
N ILE A 65 32.29 8.96 -13.35
CA ILE A 65 32.61 9.52 -14.66
C ILE A 65 33.62 10.67 -14.53
N ALA A 66 34.28 11.01 -15.62
CA ALA A 66 35.29 12.07 -15.68
C ALA A 66 36.42 11.90 -14.62
N VAL A 67 36.78 10.66 -14.34
CA VAL A 67 37.82 10.29 -13.35
C VAL A 67 39.19 10.54 -13.94
N SER A 68 40.02 11.34 -13.27
CA SER A 68 41.42 11.55 -13.67
C SER A 68 42.29 10.33 -13.35
N LYS A 69 43.48 10.24 -13.97
CA LYS A 69 44.40 9.12 -13.76
C LYS A 69 44.78 8.93 -12.27
N GLU A 70 44.91 10.02 -11.53
CA GLU A 70 45.29 10.01 -10.11
C GLU A 70 44.21 9.35 -9.25
N ASN A 71 42.95 9.55 -9.60
CA ASN A 71 41.77 9.09 -8.81
C ASN A 71 41.27 7.70 -9.22
N LEU A 72 41.84 7.10 -10.29
CA LEU A 72 41.36 5.81 -10.84
C LEU A 72 41.35 4.68 -9.82
N TYR A 73 42.38 4.61 -8.97
CA TYR A 73 42.46 3.55 -7.97
C TYR A 73 41.42 3.68 -6.90
N GLU A 74 41.18 4.89 -6.42
CA GLU A 74 40.17 5.18 -5.41
C GLU A 74 38.78 4.87 -5.93
N GLU A 75 38.42 5.32 -7.15
CA GLU A 75 37.12 5.07 -7.75
C GLU A 75 36.93 3.59 -8.11
N ALA A 76 37.97 2.89 -8.56
CA ALA A 76 37.88 1.44 -8.75
C ALA A 76 37.67 0.69 -7.42
N ARG A 77 38.22 1.18 -6.31
CA ARG A 77 37.98 0.65 -4.98
C ARG A 77 36.53 0.90 -4.53
N ASN A 78 36.01 2.10 -4.72
CA ASN A 78 34.63 2.43 -4.42
C ASN A 78 33.62 1.50 -5.14
N VAL A 79 33.91 1.16 -6.42
CA VAL A 79 33.12 0.16 -7.18
C VAL A 79 33.20 -1.22 -6.52
N VAL A 80 34.40 -1.68 -6.11
CA VAL A 80 34.57 -3.00 -5.47
C VAL A 80 33.89 -3.04 -4.11
N ASP A 81 33.99 -1.99 -3.32
CA ASP A 81 33.37 -1.89 -2.00
C ASP A 81 31.83 -1.89 -2.11
N ALA A 82 31.28 -1.32 -3.20
CA ALA A 82 29.86 -1.36 -3.51
C ALA A 82 29.28 -2.77 -3.78
N TYR A 83 30.13 -3.74 -4.14
CA TYR A 83 29.69 -5.14 -4.33
C TYR A 83 29.33 -5.87 -3.05
N LYS A 84 29.74 -5.38 -1.87
CA LYS A 84 29.42 -5.99 -0.56
C LYS A 84 29.64 -7.51 -0.51
N GLY A 85 30.72 -8.00 -1.10
CA GLY A 85 31.07 -9.43 -1.13
C GLY A 85 30.50 -10.24 -2.29
N MET A 86 29.74 -9.64 -3.20
CA MET A 86 29.31 -10.30 -4.45
C MET A 86 30.48 -10.35 -5.46
N GLU A 87 30.51 -11.38 -6.31
CA GLU A 87 31.47 -11.46 -7.42
C GLU A 87 31.15 -10.42 -8.49
N GLY A 88 32.11 -9.54 -8.77
CA GLY A 88 32.00 -8.52 -9.81
C GLY A 88 33.37 -8.16 -10.40
N ALA A 89 33.32 -7.38 -11.47
CA ALA A 89 34.51 -6.83 -12.15
C ALA A 89 34.35 -5.31 -12.29
N VAL A 90 35.47 -4.60 -12.36
CA VAL A 90 35.50 -3.16 -12.62
C VAL A 90 35.84 -2.93 -14.08
N ILE A 91 35.05 -2.12 -14.78
CA ILE A 91 35.32 -1.66 -16.14
C ILE A 91 35.95 -0.28 -16.05
N ILE A 92 37.14 -0.11 -16.61
CA ILE A 92 37.77 1.19 -16.84
C ILE A 92 37.68 1.49 -18.32
N GLN A 93 36.94 2.55 -18.68
CA GLN A 93 36.62 2.93 -20.03
C GLN A 93 37.03 4.38 -20.30
N GLU A 94 37.46 4.70 -21.53
CA GLU A 94 37.66 6.07 -21.96
C GLU A 94 36.39 6.89 -21.72
N PHE A 95 36.56 8.05 -21.11
CA PHE A 95 35.44 9.00 -20.93
C PHE A 95 35.31 9.86 -22.19
N ILE A 96 34.12 9.78 -22.84
CA ILE A 96 33.83 10.57 -24.03
C ILE A 96 33.21 11.93 -23.61
N GLN A 97 33.85 13.01 -24.05
CA GLN A 97 33.26 14.36 -23.91
C GLN A 97 32.20 14.55 -24.97
N SER A 98 30.98 14.20 -24.63
CA SER A 98 29.86 14.18 -25.56
C SER A 98 29.27 15.59 -25.80
N ASP A 99 28.83 15.81 -27.04
CA ASP A 99 28.03 16.98 -27.41
C ASP A 99 26.58 16.78 -26.99
N LYS A 100 26.09 15.54 -27.14
CA LYS A 100 24.74 15.08 -26.83
C LYS A 100 24.81 13.64 -26.34
N ALA A 101 23.91 13.27 -25.43
CA ALA A 101 23.84 11.91 -24.94
C ALA A 101 22.42 11.56 -24.45
N GLY A 102 22.19 10.27 -24.26
CA GLY A 102 20.90 9.81 -23.81
C GLY A 102 20.78 8.30 -23.68
N VAL A 103 19.54 7.87 -23.59
CA VAL A 103 19.14 6.48 -23.50
C VAL A 103 18.15 6.16 -24.61
N ILE A 104 18.26 5.00 -25.24
CA ILE A 104 17.25 4.48 -26.15
C ILE A 104 16.82 3.09 -25.72
N PHE A 105 15.51 2.90 -25.66
CA PHE A 105 14.86 1.62 -25.42
C PHE A 105 14.39 1.06 -26.74
N SER A 106 14.95 -0.07 -27.17
CA SER A 106 14.63 -0.66 -28.49
C SER A 106 13.20 -1.21 -28.58
N ASP A 107 12.63 -1.65 -27.46
CA ASP A 107 11.20 -1.91 -27.26
C ASP A 107 10.82 -1.55 -25.82
N ALA A 108 10.26 -0.38 -25.63
CA ALA A 108 9.80 0.08 -24.33
C ALA A 108 8.49 -0.59 -23.86
N GLY A 109 7.90 -1.43 -24.70
CA GLY A 109 6.62 -2.11 -24.54
C GLY A 109 5.71 -1.84 -25.74
N SER A 110 4.85 -2.80 -26.08
CA SER A 110 3.94 -2.73 -27.26
C SER A 110 4.61 -2.40 -28.60
N GLY A 111 5.91 -2.68 -28.75
CA GLY A 111 6.65 -2.40 -29.98
C GLY A 111 7.04 -0.92 -30.16
N GLN A 112 7.03 -0.11 -29.12
CA GLN A 112 7.45 1.29 -29.18
C GLN A 112 8.92 1.45 -28.86
N ILE A 113 9.62 2.28 -29.65
CA ILE A 113 10.98 2.73 -29.39
C ILE A 113 10.89 4.07 -28.66
N VAL A 114 11.66 4.25 -27.59
CA VAL A 114 11.69 5.51 -26.84
C VAL A 114 13.11 6.02 -26.74
N ILE A 115 13.32 7.28 -27.07
CA ILE A 115 14.60 7.97 -26.98
C ILE A 115 14.45 9.11 -26.00
N ASN A 116 15.27 9.11 -24.95
CA ASN A 116 15.44 10.23 -24.04
C ASN A 116 16.82 10.84 -24.28
N SER A 117 16.89 12.17 -24.50
CA SER A 117 18.14 12.81 -24.90
C SER A 117 18.31 14.21 -24.26
N ASN A 118 19.56 14.57 -24.08
CA ASN A 118 19.95 15.92 -23.65
C ASN A 118 21.30 16.31 -24.27
N PHE A 119 21.65 17.58 -24.19
CA PHE A 119 22.99 18.05 -24.50
C PHE A 119 24.00 17.62 -23.43
N GLY A 120 25.25 17.44 -23.83
CA GLY A 120 26.35 17.12 -22.93
C GLY A 120 26.37 15.66 -22.49
N LEU A 121 26.58 15.40 -21.20
CA LEU A 121 26.82 14.10 -20.64
C LEU A 121 25.55 13.27 -20.42
N CYS A 122 25.63 11.96 -20.63
CA CYS A 122 24.51 11.00 -20.45
C CYS A 122 23.95 10.98 -19.01
N GLU A 123 24.75 11.40 -18.04
CA GLU A 123 24.41 11.39 -16.62
C GLU A 123 23.14 12.19 -16.29
N THR A 124 22.85 13.28 -17.03
CA THR A 124 21.64 14.09 -16.87
C THR A 124 20.39 13.26 -17.14
N VAL A 125 20.39 12.47 -18.21
CA VAL A 125 19.27 11.60 -18.59
C VAL A 125 19.17 10.40 -17.65
N VAL A 126 20.27 9.75 -17.31
CA VAL A 126 20.30 8.58 -16.42
C VAL A 126 19.84 8.92 -14.99
N LYS A 127 20.12 10.15 -14.52
CA LYS A 127 19.61 10.67 -13.23
C LYS A 127 18.15 11.10 -13.24
N GLY A 128 17.44 10.97 -14.38
CA GLY A 128 16.03 11.34 -14.50
C GLY A 128 15.80 12.85 -14.50
N MET A 129 16.77 13.65 -14.95
CA MET A 129 16.60 15.10 -15.09
C MET A 129 15.74 15.40 -16.32
N VAL A 130 15.26 16.63 -16.40
CA VAL A 130 14.46 17.14 -17.53
C VAL A 130 15.22 16.96 -18.84
N CYS A 131 14.64 16.24 -19.82
CA CYS A 131 15.25 15.90 -21.10
C CYS A 131 14.21 15.83 -22.21
N ASP A 132 14.64 15.82 -23.47
CA ASP A 132 13.76 15.60 -24.61
C ASP A 132 13.35 14.13 -24.70
N GLU A 133 12.11 13.87 -25.08
CA GLU A 133 11.55 12.53 -25.27
C GLU A 133 10.99 12.38 -26.68
N TYR A 134 11.34 11.28 -27.33
CA TYR A 134 10.82 10.88 -28.64
C TYR A 134 10.24 9.46 -28.53
N ILE A 135 8.99 9.30 -28.90
CA ILE A 135 8.29 8.01 -28.94
C ILE A 135 8.01 7.66 -30.40
N LEU A 136 8.48 6.48 -30.81
CA LEU A 136 8.35 6.00 -32.18
C LEU A 136 7.65 4.64 -32.18
N ASP A 137 6.99 4.30 -33.29
CA ASP A 137 6.40 2.98 -33.47
C ASP A 137 7.48 1.93 -33.83
N ASN A 138 7.07 0.66 -33.95
CA ASN A 138 7.96 -0.45 -34.30
C ASN A 138 8.60 -0.32 -35.73
N LYS A 139 8.06 0.56 -36.59
CA LYS A 139 8.64 0.87 -37.90
C LYS A 139 9.66 2.01 -37.81
N GLY A 140 9.71 2.73 -36.70
CA GLY A 140 10.56 3.90 -36.48
C GLY A 140 9.89 5.21 -36.89
N LEU A 141 8.56 5.22 -37.09
CA LEU A 141 7.82 6.46 -37.32
C LEU A 141 7.53 7.18 -36.05
N LEU A 142 7.76 8.49 -36.00
CA LEU A 142 7.54 9.33 -34.82
C LEU A 142 6.05 9.38 -34.48
N VAL A 143 5.70 8.91 -33.26
CA VAL A 143 4.34 8.91 -32.70
C VAL A 143 4.12 10.18 -31.88
N SER A 144 5.08 10.52 -31.02
CA SER A 144 5.04 11.76 -30.24
C SER A 144 6.46 12.27 -29.96
N LYS A 145 6.55 13.60 -29.75
CA LYS A 145 7.79 14.28 -29.41
C LYS A 145 7.49 15.30 -28.32
N HIS A 146 8.28 15.28 -27.25
CA HIS A 146 8.24 16.29 -26.21
C HIS A 146 9.62 16.93 -26.07
N ILE A 147 9.73 18.20 -26.44
CA ILE A 147 10.96 18.98 -26.24
C ILE A 147 10.82 19.74 -24.94
N ALA A 148 11.71 19.44 -24.01
CA ALA A 148 11.63 19.97 -22.68
C ALA A 148 12.21 21.38 -22.58
N ASP A 149 11.53 22.25 -21.83
CA ASP A 149 12.01 23.59 -21.48
C ASP A 149 12.96 23.53 -20.28
N ASN A 150 13.90 24.50 -20.22
CA ASN A 150 14.83 24.67 -19.10
C ASN A 150 15.71 23.47 -18.77
N LYS A 151 16.19 22.74 -19.79
CA LYS A 151 17.12 21.62 -19.63
C LYS A 151 18.46 22.08 -19.03
N GLU A 152 19.01 21.25 -18.16
CA GLU A 152 20.37 21.41 -17.65
C GLU A 152 21.31 20.48 -18.44
N ALA A 153 22.37 21.01 -19.02
CA ALA A 153 23.39 20.22 -19.70
C ALA A 153 24.69 20.21 -18.89
N TYR A 154 25.30 19.03 -18.76
CA TYR A 154 26.58 18.86 -18.06
C TYR A 154 27.70 18.67 -19.06
N PHE A 155 28.75 19.47 -18.94
CA PHE A 155 29.96 19.39 -19.78
C PHE A 155 31.21 19.34 -18.93
N LEU A 156 32.20 18.57 -19.35
CA LEU A 156 33.52 18.56 -18.70
C LEU A 156 34.37 19.72 -19.27
N LYS A 157 34.72 20.69 -18.44
CA LYS A 157 35.64 21.78 -18.78
C LYS A 157 36.74 21.92 -17.71
N GLY A 158 37.99 21.93 -18.15
CA GLY A 158 39.11 22.08 -17.21
C GLY A 158 39.15 21.05 -16.07
N GLY A 159 38.68 19.81 -16.30
CA GLY A 159 38.60 18.75 -15.30
C GLY A 159 37.44 18.85 -14.30
N LYS A 160 36.52 19.80 -14.48
CA LYS A 160 35.33 19.96 -13.65
C LYS A 160 34.08 19.89 -14.50
N ILE A 161 33.00 19.35 -13.93
CA ILE A 161 31.68 19.35 -14.57
C ILE A 161 31.06 20.75 -14.41
N GLU A 162 30.85 21.43 -15.53
CA GLU A 162 30.09 22.68 -15.59
C GLU A 162 28.65 22.43 -16.01
N ILE A 163 27.72 23.14 -15.37
CA ILE A 163 26.28 23.07 -15.65
C ILE A 163 25.89 24.28 -16.49
N ILE A 164 25.32 24.02 -17.66
CA ILE A 164 24.77 25.06 -18.54
C ILE A 164 23.25 25.05 -18.43
N LYS A 165 22.64 26.22 -18.17
CA LYS A 165 21.19 26.47 -18.03
C LYS A 165 20.83 27.80 -18.68
N PRO A 166 19.56 27.98 -19.09
CA PRO A 166 18.57 26.99 -19.51
C PRO A 166 18.75 26.66 -21.00
N LEU A 167 18.46 25.42 -21.40
CA LEU A 167 18.42 25.01 -22.80
C LEU A 167 16.99 24.57 -23.16
N SER A 168 16.40 25.18 -24.18
CA SER A 168 15.06 24.84 -24.68
C SER A 168 15.11 24.33 -26.13
N GLU A 169 16.29 24.27 -26.74
CA GLU A 169 16.49 23.77 -28.10
C GLU A 169 16.38 22.25 -28.14
N GLU A 170 15.90 21.73 -29.28
CA GLU A 170 15.85 20.30 -29.53
C GLU A 170 17.25 19.69 -29.56
N SER A 171 17.47 18.62 -28.80
CA SER A 171 18.79 18.02 -28.65
C SER A 171 19.19 17.13 -29.81
N LEU A 172 18.25 16.51 -30.54
CA LEU A 172 18.53 15.60 -31.66
C LEU A 172 17.99 16.13 -32.99
N THR A 173 18.74 15.87 -34.05
CA THR A 173 18.28 16.03 -35.42
C THR A 173 17.58 14.74 -35.89
N GLU A 174 16.76 14.84 -36.95
CA GLU A 174 16.09 13.69 -37.55
C GLU A 174 17.09 12.62 -38.03
N SER A 175 18.23 13.03 -38.57
CA SER A 175 19.30 12.08 -38.98
C SER A 175 19.89 11.33 -37.78
N GLU A 176 20.08 11.99 -36.62
CA GLU A 176 20.58 11.34 -35.41
C GLU A 176 19.54 10.38 -34.80
N ILE A 177 18.25 10.75 -34.83
CA ILE A 177 17.16 9.88 -34.44
C ILE A 177 17.15 8.60 -35.26
N ASN A 178 17.24 8.71 -36.60
CA ASN A 178 17.29 7.54 -37.49
C ASN A 178 18.50 6.63 -37.20
N GLN A 179 19.68 7.21 -36.97
CA GLN A 179 20.88 6.43 -36.60
C GLN A 179 20.68 5.66 -35.29
N LEU A 180 20.01 6.29 -34.29
CA LEU A 180 19.68 5.63 -33.01
C LEU A 180 18.70 4.48 -33.20
N ILE A 181 17.67 4.65 -34.01
CA ILE A 181 16.70 3.60 -34.35
C ILE A 181 17.39 2.41 -35.00
N ASP A 182 18.21 2.65 -36.02
CA ASP A 182 18.93 1.59 -36.76
C ASP A 182 19.81 0.78 -35.80
N ILE A 183 20.58 1.46 -34.95
CA ILE A 183 21.47 0.79 -33.99
C ILE A 183 20.70 0.03 -32.92
N ALA A 184 19.56 0.56 -32.47
CA ALA A 184 18.73 -0.10 -31.45
C ALA A 184 18.09 -1.40 -31.99
N LYS A 185 17.56 -1.37 -33.21
CA LYS A 185 17.01 -2.56 -33.87
C LYS A 185 18.06 -3.61 -34.20
N ASP A 186 19.23 -3.17 -34.62
CA ASP A 186 20.36 -4.06 -34.92
C ASP A 186 20.87 -4.74 -33.63
N LEU A 187 21.03 -4.00 -32.55
CA LEU A 187 21.40 -4.55 -31.23
C LEU A 187 20.35 -5.49 -30.63
N GLU A 188 19.08 -5.17 -30.77
CA GLU A 188 17.99 -6.05 -30.36
C GLU A 188 18.03 -7.39 -31.11
N THR A 189 18.22 -7.34 -32.40
CA THR A 189 18.35 -8.52 -33.27
C THR A 189 19.57 -9.33 -32.88
N PHE A 190 20.72 -8.70 -32.73
CA PHE A 190 21.99 -9.35 -32.39
C PHE A 190 21.97 -9.99 -30.99
N LEU A 191 21.42 -9.29 -29.99
CA LEU A 191 21.35 -9.77 -28.60
C LEU A 191 20.10 -10.61 -28.32
N ARG A 192 19.18 -10.72 -29.29
CA ARG A 192 17.93 -11.50 -29.24
C ARG A 192 17.01 -11.12 -28.05
N SER A 193 17.01 -9.87 -27.69
CA SER A 193 16.15 -9.31 -26.64
C SER A 193 16.10 -7.79 -26.77
N PRO A 194 14.99 -7.13 -26.37
CA PRO A 194 14.92 -5.68 -26.22
C PRO A 194 16.06 -5.14 -25.38
N GLN A 195 16.62 -3.98 -25.76
CA GLN A 195 17.79 -3.39 -25.17
C GLN A 195 17.51 -1.99 -24.64
N ASP A 196 18.04 -1.71 -23.45
CA ASP A 196 18.25 -0.41 -22.85
C ASP A 196 19.69 0.01 -23.15
N ILE A 197 19.88 1.04 -23.98
CA ILE A 197 21.17 1.43 -24.54
C ILE A 197 21.49 2.85 -24.13
N GLU A 198 22.59 3.02 -23.40
CA GLU A 198 23.19 4.32 -23.15
C GLU A 198 24.10 4.68 -24.36
N TRP A 199 23.91 5.85 -24.90
CA TRP A 199 24.63 6.33 -26.09
C TRP A 199 25.08 7.78 -25.92
N CYS A 200 26.08 8.19 -26.75
CA CYS A 200 26.43 9.60 -26.90
C CYS A 200 26.91 9.90 -28.31
N PHE A 201 26.71 11.14 -28.74
CA PHE A 201 27.34 11.74 -29.91
C PHE A 201 28.54 12.58 -29.49
N CYS A 202 29.66 12.39 -30.13
CA CYS A 202 30.82 13.24 -30.02
C CYS A 202 31.34 13.57 -31.41
N LYS A 203 31.38 14.85 -31.77
CA LYS A 203 31.76 15.35 -33.09
C LYS A 203 31.05 14.61 -34.27
N GLY A 204 29.75 14.40 -34.10
CA GLY A 204 28.90 13.71 -35.07
C GLY A 204 29.07 12.18 -35.13
N VAL A 205 29.88 11.60 -34.25
CA VAL A 205 30.08 10.14 -34.16
C VAL A 205 29.27 9.58 -33.01
N LEU A 206 28.44 8.53 -33.31
CA LEU A 206 27.66 7.82 -32.30
C LEU A 206 28.49 6.74 -31.61
N TYR A 207 28.54 6.78 -30.28
CA TYR A 207 29.17 5.79 -29.41
C TYR A 207 28.11 5.09 -28.55
N ILE A 208 28.24 3.78 -28.35
CA ILE A 208 27.46 3.00 -27.39
C ILE A 208 28.27 2.95 -26.09
N LEU A 209 27.71 3.51 -25.02
CA LEU A 209 28.35 3.55 -23.71
C LEU A 209 28.03 2.29 -22.89
N GLN A 210 26.79 1.80 -22.97
CA GLN A 210 26.29 0.62 -22.30
C GLN A 210 25.10 0.03 -23.05
N SER A 211 24.89 -1.30 -22.99
CA SER A 211 23.67 -1.95 -23.44
C SER A 211 23.33 -3.08 -22.48
N ARG A 212 22.07 -3.15 -22.09
CA ARG A 212 21.53 -4.19 -21.19
C ARG A 212 20.15 -4.65 -21.67
N PRO A 213 19.78 -5.93 -21.40
CA PRO A 213 18.44 -6.39 -21.73
C PRO A 213 17.37 -5.63 -20.96
N ILE A 214 16.29 -5.24 -21.61
CA ILE A 214 15.09 -4.74 -20.94
C ILE A 214 14.39 -5.94 -20.31
N THR A 215 14.34 -5.96 -18.97
CA THR A 215 13.73 -7.04 -18.20
C THR A 215 12.30 -6.72 -17.75
N SER A 216 11.87 -5.46 -17.87
CA SER A 216 10.52 -4.98 -17.60
C SER A 216 10.03 -4.11 -18.76
N LYS A 217 8.78 -4.22 -19.16
CA LYS A 217 8.16 -3.32 -20.13
C LYS A 217 8.14 -1.91 -19.55
N ILE A 218 8.76 -0.95 -20.21
CA ILE A 218 8.87 0.46 -19.76
C ILE A 218 7.56 1.19 -20.01
N PHE A 219 6.94 0.93 -21.18
CA PHE A 219 5.59 1.41 -21.47
C PHE A 219 4.63 0.22 -21.56
N ASN A 220 3.81 0.12 -20.56
CA ASN A 220 2.60 -0.68 -20.63
C ASN A 220 1.50 0.30 -21.05
N ASN A 221 0.93 0.19 -22.24
CA ASN A 221 -0.29 0.90 -22.64
C ASN A 221 -1.50 0.43 -21.82
N GLU A 222 -1.27 -0.44 -20.84
CA GLU A 222 -2.28 -0.93 -19.94
C GLU A 222 -2.78 0.25 -19.07
N VAL A 223 -4.01 0.66 -19.27
CA VAL A 223 -4.66 1.60 -18.37
C VAL A 223 -4.72 0.98 -16.98
N LEU A 224 -4.16 1.64 -16.01
CA LEU A 224 -4.16 1.21 -14.61
C LEU A 224 -5.42 1.73 -13.92
N HIS A 225 -6.17 0.83 -13.30
CA HIS A 225 -7.40 1.13 -12.58
C HIS A 225 -7.15 1.09 -11.08
N PHE A 226 -7.49 2.17 -10.40
CA PHE A 226 -7.32 2.31 -8.96
C PHE A 226 -8.67 2.51 -8.27
N ASP A 227 -8.88 1.80 -7.14
CA ASP A 227 -10.10 1.89 -6.34
C ASP A 227 -9.77 1.95 -4.85
N SER A 228 -10.32 2.94 -4.14
CA SER A 228 -10.13 3.12 -2.70
C SER A 228 -11.39 2.82 -1.88
N ALA A 229 -12.53 2.53 -2.49
CA ALA A 229 -13.82 2.45 -1.81
C ALA A 229 -13.84 1.49 -0.61
N ASN A 230 -13.15 0.35 -0.72
CA ASN A 230 -13.06 -0.62 0.36
C ASN A 230 -11.83 -0.39 1.26
N ILE A 231 -10.65 -0.12 0.68
CA ILE A 231 -9.40 0.04 1.45
C ILE A 231 -9.44 1.28 2.35
N ALA A 232 -10.20 2.32 1.97
CA ALA A 232 -10.41 3.52 2.78
C ALA A 232 -11.14 3.25 4.12
N GLU A 233 -11.88 2.13 4.26
CA GLU A 233 -12.40 1.67 5.55
C GLU A 233 -11.28 1.25 6.52
N SER A 234 -10.14 0.80 5.98
CA SER A 234 -8.99 0.34 6.76
C SER A 234 -7.92 1.42 6.94
N TYR A 235 -7.75 2.27 5.94
CA TYR A 235 -6.73 3.32 5.88
C TYR A 235 -7.35 4.63 5.40
N SER A 236 -8.10 5.29 6.29
CA SER A 236 -8.85 6.50 5.95
C SER A 236 -7.95 7.74 5.83
N GLY A 237 -8.26 8.64 4.88
CA GLY A 237 -7.54 9.92 4.70
C GLY A 237 -6.07 9.73 4.33
N VAL A 238 -5.22 10.69 4.73
CA VAL A 238 -3.78 10.64 4.48
C VAL A 238 -3.11 9.60 5.39
N VAL A 239 -2.27 8.76 4.81
CA VAL A 239 -1.53 7.66 5.45
C VAL A 239 -0.04 7.91 5.27
N LEU A 240 0.74 7.82 6.35
CA LEU A 240 2.16 8.14 6.34
C LEU A 240 3.02 7.01 5.76
N PRO A 241 4.25 7.30 5.28
CA PRO A 241 5.12 6.36 4.58
C PRO A 241 5.38 5.03 5.30
N LEU A 242 5.53 5.03 6.62
CA LEU A 242 5.75 3.81 7.38
C LEU A 242 4.56 2.85 7.25
N THR A 243 3.35 3.36 7.40
CA THR A 243 2.13 2.57 7.22
C THR A 243 1.98 2.10 5.78
N CYS A 244 2.31 2.94 4.78
CA CYS A 244 2.28 2.57 3.37
C CYS A 244 3.23 1.41 3.06
N SER A 245 4.50 1.47 3.50
CA SER A 245 5.48 0.41 3.27
C SER A 245 5.11 -0.88 4.01
N PHE A 246 4.62 -0.77 5.25
CA PHE A 246 4.15 -1.92 6.03
C PHE A 246 2.92 -2.59 5.40
N ALA A 247 1.94 -1.81 4.96
CA ALA A 247 0.76 -2.34 4.27
C ALA A 247 1.15 -3.05 2.96
N SER A 248 2.02 -2.45 2.14
CA SER A 248 2.53 -3.07 0.90
C SER A 248 3.19 -4.42 1.18
N PHE A 249 4.03 -4.48 2.19
CA PHE A 249 4.68 -5.73 2.62
C PHE A 249 3.66 -6.80 3.04
N ILE A 250 2.64 -6.42 3.83
CA ILE A 250 1.59 -7.35 4.27
C ILE A 250 0.80 -7.87 3.07
N TYR A 251 0.32 -6.98 2.20
CA TYR A 251 -0.48 -7.37 1.04
C TYR A 251 0.30 -8.32 0.14
N LYS A 252 1.56 -7.99 -0.18
CA LYS A 252 2.45 -8.88 -0.93
C LYS A 252 2.50 -10.27 -0.29
N THR A 253 2.92 -10.36 0.97
CA THR A 253 3.14 -11.65 1.66
C THR A 253 1.88 -12.49 1.77
N VAL A 254 0.76 -11.86 2.14
CA VAL A 254 -0.53 -12.54 2.33
C VAL A 254 -1.06 -13.12 1.03
N TYR A 255 -0.97 -12.40 -0.09
CA TYR A 255 -1.51 -12.87 -1.36
C TYR A 255 -0.57 -13.84 -2.08
N GLU A 256 0.75 -13.72 -1.92
CA GLU A 256 1.70 -14.76 -2.33
C GLU A 256 1.41 -16.09 -1.60
N ASP A 257 1.26 -16.04 -0.29
CA ASP A 257 0.97 -17.24 0.53
C ASP A 257 -0.42 -17.82 0.22
N LEU A 258 -1.43 -16.97 -0.02
CA LEU A 258 -2.76 -17.40 -0.45
C LEU A 258 -2.69 -18.27 -1.71
N LEU A 259 -1.94 -17.84 -2.71
CA LEU A 259 -1.79 -18.58 -3.98
C LEU A 259 -1.05 -19.89 -3.77
N VAL A 260 0.04 -19.88 -3.00
CA VAL A 260 0.80 -21.11 -2.69
C VAL A 260 -0.07 -22.13 -1.97
N HIS A 261 -0.85 -21.70 -0.97
CA HIS A 261 -1.78 -22.58 -0.27
C HIS A 261 -3.03 -22.94 -1.09
N SER A 262 -3.26 -22.25 -2.20
CA SER A 262 -4.26 -22.62 -3.22
C SER A 262 -3.73 -23.61 -4.26
N GLY A 263 -2.49 -24.12 -4.06
CA GLY A 263 -1.89 -25.15 -4.89
C GLY A 263 -1.04 -24.62 -6.06
N ILE A 264 -0.75 -23.31 -6.10
CA ILE A 264 0.15 -22.73 -7.10
C ILE A 264 1.59 -22.90 -6.61
N PRO A 265 2.53 -23.45 -7.42
CA PRO A 265 3.92 -23.59 -7.05
C PRO A 265 4.56 -22.24 -6.68
N ARG A 266 5.38 -22.21 -5.63
CA ARG A 266 6.07 -20.99 -5.15
C ARG A 266 6.93 -20.35 -6.22
N ASP A 267 7.63 -21.13 -7.04
CA ASP A 267 8.45 -20.65 -8.14
C ASP A 267 7.62 -19.89 -9.20
N LYS A 268 6.38 -20.34 -9.46
CA LYS A 268 5.46 -19.63 -10.36
C LYS A 268 5.02 -18.31 -9.78
N VAL A 269 4.74 -18.23 -8.48
CA VAL A 269 4.40 -16.97 -7.80
C VAL A 269 5.59 -16.01 -7.82
N ASN A 270 6.78 -16.50 -7.52
CA ASN A 270 8.02 -15.71 -7.47
C ASN A 270 8.46 -15.14 -8.82
N ARG A 271 7.91 -15.64 -9.94
CA ARG A 271 8.18 -15.08 -11.29
C ARG A 271 7.41 -13.80 -11.59
N HIS A 272 6.49 -13.41 -10.71
CA HIS A 272 5.64 -12.24 -10.89
C HIS A 272 5.74 -11.24 -9.71
N PRO A 273 6.95 -10.81 -9.33
CA PRO A 273 7.14 -9.87 -8.22
C PRO A 273 6.47 -8.52 -8.47
N GLU A 274 6.30 -8.14 -9.74
CA GLU A 274 5.65 -6.91 -10.20
C GLU A 274 4.16 -6.87 -9.85
N ILE A 275 3.49 -8.03 -9.80
CA ILE A 275 2.07 -8.11 -9.41
C ILE A 275 1.94 -7.90 -7.91
N PHE A 276 2.65 -8.72 -7.12
CA PHE A 276 2.48 -8.74 -5.65
C PHE A 276 3.14 -7.53 -4.99
N GLY A 277 4.22 -6.99 -5.56
CA GLY A 277 4.85 -5.75 -5.09
C GLY A 277 3.99 -4.51 -5.29
N ASN A 278 3.06 -4.54 -6.25
CA ASN A 278 2.22 -3.41 -6.64
C ASN A 278 0.71 -3.71 -6.49
N MET A 279 0.31 -4.48 -5.47
CA MET A 279 -1.10 -4.71 -5.15
C MET A 279 -1.82 -3.43 -4.71
N LEU A 280 -1.06 -2.46 -4.18
CA LEU A 280 -1.52 -1.15 -3.73
C LEU A 280 -0.90 -0.04 -4.57
N GLY A 281 -1.66 1.05 -4.78
CA GLY A 281 -1.19 2.32 -5.30
C GLY A 281 -1.31 3.41 -4.24
N PHE A 282 -0.44 4.42 -4.31
CA PHE A 282 -0.41 5.53 -3.36
C PHE A 282 -0.47 6.84 -4.12
N PHE A 283 -1.52 7.63 -3.88
CA PHE A 283 -1.74 8.91 -4.56
C PHE A 283 -2.18 9.96 -3.53
N TYR A 284 -1.49 11.08 -3.48
CA TYR A 284 -1.75 12.15 -2.52
C TYR A 284 -1.88 11.64 -1.08
N GLY A 285 -0.95 10.75 -0.69
CA GLY A 285 -0.95 10.11 0.62
C GLY A 285 -2.12 9.14 0.90
N ARG A 286 -2.93 8.76 -0.09
CA ARG A 286 -4.05 7.82 0.08
C ARG A 286 -3.79 6.49 -0.61
N MET A 287 -4.32 5.42 -0.01
CA MET A 287 -4.17 4.06 -0.50
C MET A 287 -5.29 3.67 -1.45
N TYR A 288 -4.91 2.97 -2.52
CA TYR A 288 -5.81 2.40 -3.52
C TYR A 288 -5.44 0.94 -3.81
N TYR A 289 -6.41 0.13 -4.16
CA TYR A 289 -6.15 -1.14 -4.80
C TYR A 289 -5.75 -0.91 -6.25
N ASN A 290 -4.66 -1.53 -6.70
CA ASN A 290 -4.31 -1.63 -8.12
C ASN A 290 -5.12 -2.78 -8.74
N MET A 291 -6.25 -2.46 -9.34
CA MET A 291 -7.23 -3.45 -9.80
C MET A 291 -6.67 -4.38 -10.88
N ASN A 292 -5.77 -3.90 -11.71
CA ASN A 292 -5.10 -4.74 -12.71
C ASN A 292 -4.36 -5.90 -12.05
N ASN A 293 -3.58 -5.62 -11.01
CA ASN A 293 -2.82 -6.64 -10.28
C ASN A 293 -3.72 -7.56 -9.45
N TRP A 294 -4.83 -7.05 -8.93
CA TRP A 294 -5.85 -7.88 -8.27
C TRP A 294 -6.49 -8.87 -9.23
N TYR A 295 -6.80 -8.46 -10.46
CA TYR A 295 -7.35 -9.36 -11.47
C TYR A 295 -6.29 -10.35 -11.97
N LYS A 296 -5.03 -9.93 -12.18
CA LYS A 296 -3.91 -10.80 -12.50
C LYS A 296 -3.72 -11.87 -11.41
N MET A 297 -3.77 -11.49 -10.13
CA MET A 297 -3.72 -12.42 -9.00
C MET A 297 -4.89 -13.42 -9.04
N ALA A 298 -6.11 -12.97 -9.29
CA ALA A 298 -7.28 -13.84 -9.37
C ALA A 298 -7.22 -14.84 -10.53
N ALA A 299 -6.48 -14.53 -11.61
CA ALA A 299 -6.30 -15.38 -12.79
C ALA A 299 -5.39 -16.60 -12.53
N PHE A 300 -4.55 -16.58 -11.50
CA PHE A 300 -3.78 -17.77 -11.10
C PHE A 300 -4.67 -18.93 -10.64
N ILE A 301 -5.88 -18.64 -10.15
CA ILE A 301 -6.79 -19.61 -9.56
C ILE A 301 -7.83 -20.04 -10.60
N PRO A 302 -8.13 -21.36 -10.73
CA PRO A 302 -9.16 -21.84 -11.65
C PRO A 302 -10.53 -21.16 -11.42
N GLY A 303 -11.21 -20.85 -12.51
CA GLY A 303 -12.53 -20.19 -12.45
C GLY A 303 -12.46 -18.66 -12.40
N TYR A 304 -11.54 -18.05 -13.13
CA TYR A 304 -11.30 -16.60 -13.17
C TYR A 304 -12.58 -15.74 -13.21
N LYS A 305 -13.52 -16.00 -14.12
CA LYS A 305 -14.77 -15.21 -14.23
C LYS A 305 -15.57 -15.16 -12.93
N ARG A 306 -15.63 -16.26 -12.19
CA ARG A 306 -16.29 -16.34 -10.88
C ARG A 306 -15.46 -15.63 -9.81
N ASN A 307 -14.14 -15.81 -9.83
CA ASN A 307 -13.23 -15.19 -8.88
C ASN A 307 -13.24 -13.64 -9.05
N LYS A 308 -13.21 -13.14 -10.30
CA LYS A 308 -13.37 -11.72 -10.64
C LYS A 308 -14.66 -11.16 -10.06
N LYS A 309 -15.80 -11.82 -10.31
CA LYS A 309 -17.10 -11.38 -9.79
C LYS A 309 -17.17 -11.33 -8.26
N ASN A 310 -16.57 -12.32 -7.58
CA ASN A 310 -16.48 -12.33 -6.12
C ASN A 310 -15.59 -11.19 -5.60
N LEU A 311 -14.50 -10.89 -6.27
CA LEU A 311 -13.61 -9.78 -5.95
C LEU A 311 -14.32 -8.44 -6.11
N GLU A 312 -15.06 -8.22 -7.21
CA GLU A 312 -15.84 -7.02 -7.47
C GLU A 312 -16.94 -6.79 -6.41
N LEU A 313 -17.55 -7.86 -5.90
CA LEU A 313 -18.49 -7.78 -4.78
C LEU A 313 -17.83 -7.30 -3.48
N MET A 314 -16.54 -7.60 -3.28
CA MET A 314 -15.77 -7.14 -2.11
C MET A 314 -15.36 -5.67 -2.23
N ILE A 315 -14.99 -5.24 -3.44
CA ILE A 315 -14.34 -3.93 -3.68
C ILE A 315 -15.36 -2.85 -4.04
N THR A 316 -16.58 -3.22 -4.36
CA THR A 316 -17.68 -2.31 -4.78
C THR A 316 -17.44 -1.57 -6.10
N SER A 317 -16.37 -1.87 -6.83
CA SER A 317 -16.08 -1.26 -8.12
C SER A 317 -16.82 -1.97 -9.27
N ASN A 318 -17.40 -1.21 -10.19
CA ASN A 318 -17.95 -1.70 -11.45
C ASN A 318 -17.01 -1.31 -12.59
N ILE A 319 -15.80 -1.87 -12.61
CA ILE A 319 -14.91 -1.71 -13.76
C ILE A 319 -15.52 -2.52 -14.91
N LYS A 320 -16.08 -1.82 -15.90
CA LYS A 320 -16.75 -2.45 -17.05
C LYS A 320 -15.77 -3.00 -18.08
N GLU A 321 -14.51 -2.62 -18.01
CA GLU A 321 -13.49 -3.03 -18.97
C GLU A 321 -12.99 -4.43 -18.65
N ASP A 322 -12.95 -5.28 -19.67
CA ASP A 322 -12.30 -6.59 -19.59
C ASP A 322 -10.78 -6.40 -19.68
N ILE A 323 -10.12 -6.43 -18.53
CA ILE A 323 -8.66 -6.42 -18.47
C ILE A 323 -8.17 -7.77 -18.95
N GLU A 324 -7.48 -7.81 -20.07
CA GLU A 324 -6.87 -9.02 -20.61
C GLU A 324 -5.87 -9.62 -19.62
N GLN A 325 -5.87 -10.95 -19.51
CA GLN A 325 -5.04 -11.67 -18.56
C GLN A 325 -4.15 -12.68 -19.28
N ASP A 326 -2.85 -12.43 -19.28
CA ASP A 326 -1.85 -13.36 -19.82
C ASP A 326 -1.60 -14.57 -18.89
N ILE A 327 -2.17 -14.54 -17.69
CA ILE A 327 -1.95 -15.54 -16.66
C ILE A 327 -3.08 -16.56 -16.67
N SER A 328 -2.73 -17.82 -16.71
CA SER A 328 -3.68 -18.92 -16.62
C SER A 328 -3.21 -20.02 -15.65
N PRO A 329 -4.15 -20.70 -14.99
CA PRO A 329 -3.81 -21.85 -14.14
C PRO A 329 -3.32 -23.03 -14.98
N THR A 330 -2.36 -23.80 -14.45
CA THR A 330 -1.88 -25.02 -15.08
C THR A 330 -2.99 -26.06 -15.22
N LEU A 331 -2.93 -26.89 -16.27
CA LEU A 331 -3.90 -27.98 -16.48
C LEU A 331 -4.02 -28.88 -15.26
N GLY A 332 -2.89 -29.31 -14.67
CA GLY A 332 -2.89 -30.15 -13.48
C GLY A 332 -3.59 -29.51 -12.27
N LEU A 333 -3.48 -28.17 -12.12
CA LEU A 333 -4.19 -27.44 -11.07
C LEU A 333 -5.70 -27.44 -11.34
N LYS A 334 -6.15 -27.25 -12.58
CA LYS A 334 -7.58 -27.26 -12.93
C LYS A 334 -8.26 -28.55 -12.47
N PHE A 335 -7.58 -29.71 -12.59
CA PHE A 335 -8.11 -31.01 -12.14
C PHE A 335 -8.04 -31.19 -10.62
N LYS A 336 -6.96 -30.75 -9.96
CA LYS A 336 -6.77 -30.91 -8.51
C LYS A 336 -7.58 -29.93 -7.69
N TYR A 337 -7.89 -28.76 -8.24
CA TYR A 337 -8.49 -27.63 -7.50
C TYR A 337 -9.85 -27.95 -6.86
N PRO A 338 -10.80 -28.68 -7.49
CA PRO A 338 -12.05 -29.07 -6.85
C PRO A 338 -11.84 -29.91 -5.59
N PHE A 339 -10.89 -30.84 -5.60
CA PHE A 339 -10.55 -31.67 -4.44
C PHE A 339 -9.91 -30.84 -3.32
N LEU A 340 -9.03 -29.89 -3.68
CA LEU A 340 -8.46 -28.93 -2.72
C LEU A 340 -9.54 -28.08 -2.06
N VAL A 341 -10.53 -27.62 -2.82
CA VAL A 341 -11.65 -26.83 -2.28
C VAL A 341 -12.48 -27.68 -1.32
N ILE A 342 -12.82 -28.93 -1.67
CA ILE A 342 -13.56 -29.84 -0.78
C ILE A 342 -12.78 -30.09 0.50
N PHE A 343 -11.48 -30.40 0.40
CA PHE A 343 -10.61 -30.60 1.55
C PHE A 343 -10.58 -29.36 2.46
N LYS A 344 -10.40 -28.18 1.87
CA LYS A 344 -10.44 -26.92 2.60
C LYS A 344 -11.79 -26.70 3.29
N LEU A 345 -12.91 -26.94 2.62
CA LEU A 345 -14.24 -26.81 3.23
C LEU A 345 -14.44 -27.70 4.47
N LEU A 346 -13.85 -28.89 4.46
CA LEU A 346 -13.93 -29.83 5.58
C LEU A 346 -13.04 -29.43 6.76
N PHE A 347 -11.80 -29.03 6.50
CA PHE A 347 -10.79 -28.80 7.54
C PHE A 347 -10.63 -27.31 7.94
N PHE A 348 -11.17 -26.38 7.18
CA PHE A 348 -11.07 -24.95 7.45
C PHE A 348 -11.54 -24.54 8.86
N PRO A 349 -12.63 -25.09 9.43
CA PRO A 349 -13.04 -24.75 10.79
C PRO A 349 -11.97 -25.04 11.86
N LEU A 350 -11.15 -26.08 11.67
CA LEU A 350 -10.05 -26.42 12.55
C LEU A 350 -8.86 -25.48 12.31
N THR A 351 -8.57 -25.20 11.05
CA THR A 351 -7.47 -24.32 10.62
C THR A 351 -7.64 -22.92 11.21
N ILE A 352 -8.80 -22.30 11.02
CA ILE A 352 -9.05 -20.94 11.53
C ILE A 352 -9.11 -20.89 13.06
N LYS A 353 -9.59 -21.94 13.73
CA LYS A 353 -9.57 -22.04 15.20
C LYS A 353 -8.13 -22.08 15.73
N ARG A 354 -7.27 -22.91 15.12
CA ARG A 354 -5.85 -23.01 15.48
C ARG A 354 -5.12 -21.68 15.21
N PHE A 355 -5.35 -21.10 14.05
CA PHE A 355 -4.80 -19.78 13.68
C PHE A 355 -5.15 -18.72 14.73
N LYS A 356 -6.44 -18.55 15.06
CA LYS A 356 -6.88 -17.56 16.04
C LYS A 356 -6.24 -17.77 17.41
N LYS A 357 -6.19 -19.03 17.89
CA LYS A 357 -5.58 -19.36 19.19
C LYS A 357 -4.09 -19.02 19.22
N ARG A 358 -3.35 -19.40 18.16
CA ARG A 358 -1.90 -19.11 18.04
C ARG A 358 -1.63 -17.62 17.95
N THR A 359 -2.35 -16.91 17.09
CA THR A 359 -2.20 -15.47 16.91
C THR A 359 -2.51 -14.69 18.20
N ALA A 360 -3.61 -15.03 18.90
CA ALA A 360 -3.95 -14.40 20.16
C ALA A 360 -2.88 -14.61 21.25
N ALA A 361 -2.31 -15.84 21.33
CA ALA A 361 -1.22 -16.13 22.27
C ALA A 361 0.03 -15.29 21.97
N LYS A 362 0.41 -15.16 20.70
CA LYS A 362 1.57 -14.36 20.27
C LYS A 362 1.37 -12.86 20.50
N ILE A 363 0.18 -12.34 20.22
CA ILE A 363 -0.17 -10.95 20.52
C ILE A 363 -0.06 -10.70 22.03
N LYS A 364 -0.59 -11.61 22.85
CA LYS A 364 -0.52 -11.51 24.32
C LYS A 364 0.92 -11.51 24.81
N GLU A 365 1.74 -12.43 24.32
CA GLU A 365 3.17 -12.49 24.62
C GLU A 365 3.87 -11.16 24.28
N ALA A 366 3.68 -10.66 23.03
CA ALA A 366 4.26 -9.40 22.59
C ALA A 366 3.74 -8.18 23.38
N TYR A 367 2.48 -8.21 23.79
CA TYR A 367 1.87 -7.12 24.58
C TYR A 367 2.45 -7.00 25.99
N HIS A 368 2.76 -8.14 26.63
CA HIS A 368 3.36 -8.17 27.98
C HIS A 368 4.89 -8.00 27.97
N THR A 369 5.52 -8.10 26.78
CA THR A 369 6.96 -7.84 26.67
C THR A 369 7.23 -6.35 26.87
N SER A 370 8.13 -6.01 27.81
CA SER A 370 8.49 -4.61 28.11
C SER A 370 9.34 -4.00 26.98
N ILE A 371 8.70 -3.62 25.89
CA ILE A 371 9.35 -3.05 24.68
C ILE A 371 10.14 -1.76 25.03
N ARG A 372 9.77 -1.04 26.09
CA ARG A 372 10.39 0.24 26.48
C ARG A 372 11.90 0.19 26.78
N ARG A 373 12.46 -1.00 27.04
CA ARG A 373 13.89 -1.18 27.35
C ARG A 373 14.70 -1.79 26.21
N HIS A 374 14.05 -2.07 25.05
CA HIS A 374 14.73 -2.73 23.95
C HIS A 374 15.65 -1.77 23.17
N THR A 375 16.78 -2.31 22.75
CA THR A 375 17.70 -1.64 21.80
C THR A 375 17.14 -1.66 20.38
N PHE A 376 17.75 -0.91 19.49
CA PHE A 376 17.38 -0.91 18.06
C PHE A 376 17.42 -2.32 17.45
N GLU A 377 18.50 -3.07 17.68
CA GLU A 377 18.66 -4.42 17.13
C GLU A 377 17.65 -5.41 17.71
N GLN A 378 17.35 -5.32 18.99
CA GLN A 378 16.29 -6.13 19.61
C GLN A 378 14.90 -5.80 19.00
N CYS A 379 14.61 -4.51 18.77
CA CYS A 379 13.38 -4.12 18.08
C CYS A 379 13.31 -4.67 16.66
N ARG A 380 14.41 -4.61 15.93
CA ARG A 380 14.52 -5.17 14.57
C ARG A 380 14.28 -6.69 14.56
N GLU A 381 14.91 -7.40 15.48
CA GLU A 381 14.74 -8.86 15.61
C GLU A 381 13.28 -9.24 15.94
N ILE A 382 12.66 -8.52 16.89
CA ILE A 382 11.24 -8.72 17.22
C ILE A 382 10.37 -8.45 16.00
N TYR A 383 10.64 -7.38 15.24
CA TYR A 383 9.91 -7.08 14.00
C TYR A 383 10.00 -8.23 12.98
N LEU A 384 11.20 -8.74 12.73
CA LEU A 384 11.41 -9.86 11.82
C LEU A 384 10.71 -11.13 12.28
N ASN A 385 10.74 -11.43 13.58
CA ASN A 385 10.06 -12.57 14.18
C ASN A 385 8.52 -12.42 14.09
N LEU A 386 7.97 -11.24 14.36
CA LEU A 386 6.55 -10.95 14.21
C LEU A 386 6.10 -11.15 12.75
N ASN A 387 6.90 -10.70 11.78
CA ASN A 387 6.59 -10.92 10.37
C ASN A 387 6.52 -12.40 10.02
N GLN A 388 7.47 -13.21 10.48
CA GLN A 388 7.47 -14.65 10.21
C GLN A 388 6.35 -15.40 10.92
N GLU A 389 6.06 -15.04 12.16
CA GLU A 389 5.14 -15.80 13.01
C GLU A 389 3.67 -15.35 12.93
N LEU A 390 3.42 -14.03 12.82
CA LEU A 390 2.07 -13.48 12.76
C LEU A 390 1.56 -13.39 11.33
N LEU A 391 2.36 -12.86 10.40
CA LEU A 391 1.89 -12.55 9.06
C LEU A 391 1.86 -13.75 8.11
N LYS A 392 2.76 -14.71 8.28
CA LYS A 392 2.91 -15.87 7.40
C LYS A 392 1.63 -16.70 7.20
N ASN A 393 0.69 -16.70 8.15
CA ASN A 393 -0.55 -17.45 8.04
C ASN A 393 -1.79 -16.55 7.87
N TRP A 394 -1.59 -15.25 7.58
CA TRP A 394 -2.72 -14.31 7.50
C TRP A 394 -3.62 -14.56 6.29
N TYR A 395 -3.15 -15.27 5.27
CA TYR A 395 -3.97 -15.75 4.14
C TYR A 395 -5.22 -16.52 4.58
N ILE A 396 -5.21 -17.15 5.77
CA ILE A 396 -6.36 -17.87 6.34
C ILE A 396 -7.55 -16.91 6.54
N THR A 397 -7.31 -15.65 6.86
CA THR A 397 -8.36 -14.64 7.00
C THR A 397 -9.01 -14.30 5.66
N VAL A 398 -8.21 -14.25 4.59
CA VAL A 398 -8.69 -14.04 3.22
C VAL A 398 -9.50 -15.26 2.75
N GLU A 399 -9.06 -16.47 3.07
CA GLU A 399 -9.87 -17.68 2.83
C GLU A 399 -11.22 -17.64 3.57
N ASN A 400 -11.25 -17.12 4.81
CA ASN A 400 -12.50 -16.90 5.54
C ASN A 400 -13.43 -15.90 4.83
N ASP A 401 -12.87 -14.82 4.25
CA ASP A 401 -13.63 -13.84 3.48
C ASP A 401 -14.24 -14.49 2.22
N PHE A 402 -13.51 -15.36 1.53
CA PHE A 402 -14.08 -16.14 0.42
C PHE A 402 -15.22 -17.06 0.88
N MET A 403 -15.15 -17.66 2.07
CA MET A 403 -16.26 -18.44 2.62
C MET A 403 -17.49 -17.57 2.87
N VAL A 404 -17.30 -16.39 3.49
CA VAL A 404 -18.40 -15.43 3.71
C VAL A 404 -19.07 -15.07 2.39
N MET A 405 -18.27 -14.71 1.35
CA MET A 405 -18.78 -14.34 0.03
C MET A 405 -19.53 -15.47 -0.65
N THR A 406 -19.00 -16.69 -0.56
CA THR A 406 -19.64 -17.87 -1.15
C THR A 406 -21.01 -18.12 -0.54
N TYR A 407 -21.11 -18.15 0.79
CA TYR A 407 -22.40 -18.36 1.48
C TYR A 407 -23.36 -17.19 1.29
N PHE A 408 -22.83 -15.96 1.26
CA PHE A 408 -23.62 -14.76 0.92
C PHE A 408 -24.23 -14.86 -0.49
N GLY A 409 -23.40 -15.22 -1.49
CA GLY A 409 -23.86 -15.40 -2.87
C GLY A 409 -24.95 -16.45 -3.02
N ILE A 410 -24.88 -17.57 -2.28
CA ILE A 410 -25.92 -18.61 -2.25
C ILE A 410 -27.23 -18.04 -1.67
N LEU A 411 -27.15 -17.35 -0.54
CA LEU A 411 -28.31 -16.73 0.11
C LEU A 411 -28.94 -15.66 -0.75
N LYS A 412 -28.13 -14.80 -1.38
CA LYS A 412 -28.58 -13.75 -2.30
C LYS A 412 -29.34 -14.34 -3.49
N LYS A 413 -28.83 -15.43 -4.07
CA LYS A 413 -29.53 -16.14 -5.17
C LYS A 413 -30.84 -16.78 -4.72
N ALA A 414 -30.90 -17.24 -3.47
CA ALA A 414 -32.07 -17.91 -2.93
C ALA A 414 -33.22 -16.96 -2.53
N TYR A 415 -32.89 -15.77 -2.04
CA TYR A 415 -33.82 -14.88 -1.36
C TYR A 415 -33.84 -13.42 -1.86
N GLY A 416 -32.88 -13.00 -2.70
CA GLY A 416 -32.72 -11.60 -3.11
C GLY A 416 -32.11 -10.73 -2.02
N ASP A 417 -31.89 -9.44 -2.34
CA ASP A 417 -31.18 -8.50 -1.47
C ASP A 417 -32.04 -8.03 -0.27
N GLU A 418 -33.36 -7.98 -0.41
CA GLU A 418 -34.27 -7.47 0.63
C GLU A 418 -34.32 -8.36 1.87
N ILE A 419 -34.48 -9.67 1.67
CA ILE A 419 -34.53 -10.65 2.77
C ILE A 419 -33.18 -10.82 3.44
N LEU A 420 -32.09 -10.69 2.68
CA LEU A 420 -30.75 -10.81 3.24
C LEU A 420 -30.44 -9.71 4.26
N ARG A 421 -31.00 -8.51 4.11
CA ARG A 421 -30.83 -7.41 5.05
C ARG A 421 -31.24 -7.78 6.46
N ASP A 422 -32.36 -8.47 6.60
CA ASP A 422 -32.95 -8.82 7.90
C ASP A 422 -32.36 -10.12 8.48
N LEU A 423 -31.85 -11.01 7.64
CA LEU A 423 -31.26 -12.29 8.05
C LEU A 423 -29.86 -12.20 8.62
N ILE A 424 -29.12 -11.12 8.36
CA ILE A 424 -27.66 -11.01 8.59
C ILE A 424 -27.30 -10.53 10.02
N GLY A 425 -28.22 -10.48 10.95
CA GLY A 425 -27.93 -10.15 12.36
C GLY A 425 -27.19 -11.30 13.07
N PHE A 426 -26.03 -11.02 13.68
CA PHE A 426 -25.29 -11.96 14.55
C PHE A 426 -24.44 -11.16 15.56
N LYS A 427 -24.18 -11.73 16.75
CA LYS A 427 -23.31 -11.08 17.76
C LYS A 427 -21.84 -11.13 17.32
N SER A 428 -21.27 -9.98 17.00
CA SER A 428 -19.88 -9.83 16.55
C SER A 428 -18.92 -9.43 17.68
N ALA A 429 -17.65 -9.24 17.32
CA ALA A 429 -16.66 -8.65 18.22
C ALA A 429 -17.01 -7.20 18.59
N SER A 430 -17.67 -6.47 17.67
CA SER A 430 -18.03 -5.06 17.85
C SER A 430 -19.17 -4.87 18.87
N SER A 431 -20.22 -5.68 18.79
CA SER A 431 -21.30 -5.62 19.81
C SER A 431 -20.79 -6.05 21.20
N LYS A 432 -19.85 -7.00 21.27
CA LYS A 432 -19.19 -7.39 22.52
C LYS A 432 -18.30 -6.27 23.06
N GLN A 433 -17.66 -5.48 22.21
CA GLN A 433 -16.86 -4.30 22.60
C GLN A 433 -17.77 -3.22 23.22
N ILE A 434 -18.89 -2.91 22.58
CA ILE A 434 -19.88 -1.96 23.14
C ILE A 434 -20.36 -2.44 24.52
N ALA A 435 -20.73 -3.72 24.65
CA ALA A 435 -21.14 -4.29 25.92
C ALA A 435 -20.06 -4.15 27.01
N ALA A 436 -18.78 -4.35 26.66
CA ALA A 436 -17.66 -4.15 27.58
C ALA A 436 -17.49 -2.68 27.99
N ILE A 437 -17.67 -1.72 27.08
CA ILE A 437 -17.67 -0.29 27.42
C ILE A 437 -18.82 0.06 28.37
N ILE A 438 -20.03 -0.43 28.11
CA ILE A 438 -21.20 -0.22 28.97
C ILE A 438 -20.96 -0.79 30.37
N GLN A 439 -20.38 -2.01 30.45
CA GLN A 439 -20.04 -2.64 31.72
C GLN A 439 -19.01 -1.83 32.52
N LEU A 440 -17.94 -1.36 31.85
CA LEU A 440 -16.92 -0.50 32.48
C LEU A 440 -17.55 0.84 32.93
N ALA A 441 -18.35 1.49 32.08
CA ALA A 441 -19.05 2.73 32.43
C ALA A 441 -20.00 2.54 33.64
N GLY A 442 -20.68 1.40 33.71
CA GLY A 442 -21.53 1.02 34.85
C GLY A 442 -20.74 0.88 36.15
N LYS A 443 -19.57 0.21 36.11
CA LYS A 443 -18.66 0.09 37.27
C LYS A 443 -18.16 1.44 37.75
N ILE A 444 -17.76 2.31 36.82
CA ILE A 444 -17.31 3.68 37.15
C ILE A 444 -18.45 4.50 37.75
N LYS A 445 -19.65 4.41 37.19
CA LYS A 445 -20.84 5.12 37.72
C LYS A 445 -21.22 4.67 39.14
N SER A 446 -21.01 3.40 39.47
CA SER A 446 -21.25 2.86 40.81
C SER A 446 -20.22 3.28 41.87
N ALA A 447 -19.12 3.94 41.47
CA ALA A 447 -18.08 4.50 42.34
C ALA A 447 -18.19 6.04 42.33
N PRO A 448 -18.85 6.68 43.37
CA PRO A 448 -19.21 8.10 43.29
C PRO A 448 -18.03 9.06 43.13
N SER A 449 -16.90 8.80 43.82
CA SER A 449 -15.70 9.62 43.73
C SER A 449 -15.15 9.57 42.26
N LEU A 450 -14.94 8.36 41.74
CA LEU A 450 -14.44 8.12 40.43
C LEU A 450 -15.35 8.73 39.31
N TYR A 451 -16.67 8.59 39.46
CA TYR A 451 -17.64 9.18 38.56
C TYR A 451 -17.63 10.71 38.58
N SER A 452 -17.45 11.30 39.79
CA SER A 452 -17.31 12.75 39.93
C SER A 452 -16.10 13.31 39.17
N GLN A 453 -14.94 12.63 39.21
CA GLN A 453 -13.75 13.03 38.44
C GLN A 453 -13.98 12.93 36.92
N LEU A 454 -14.65 11.88 36.50
CA LEU A 454 -15.02 11.71 35.09
C LEU A 454 -15.91 12.86 34.59
N GLN A 455 -16.92 13.28 35.42
CA GLN A 455 -17.83 14.39 35.09
C GLN A 455 -17.12 15.75 35.06
N ARG A 456 -16.15 15.94 35.96
CA ARG A 456 -15.32 17.17 36.00
C ARG A 456 -14.31 17.26 34.88
N LYS A 457 -14.21 16.23 34.00
CA LYS A 457 -13.22 16.13 32.95
C LYS A 457 -11.76 16.28 33.43
N ASN A 458 -11.51 15.86 34.68
CA ASN A 458 -10.16 15.83 35.24
C ASN A 458 -9.51 14.46 34.96
N GLU A 459 -8.97 14.31 33.78
CA GLU A 459 -8.48 13.02 33.28
C GLU A 459 -7.31 12.47 34.13
N VAL A 460 -6.46 13.33 34.67
CA VAL A 460 -5.29 12.92 35.48
C VAL A 460 -5.74 12.31 36.77
N GLU A 461 -6.64 12.99 37.51
CA GLU A 461 -7.13 12.51 38.77
C GLU A 461 -8.07 11.33 38.63
N PHE A 462 -8.91 11.33 37.56
CA PHE A 462 -9.73 10.19 37.18
C PHE A 462 -8.87 8.94 36.96
N TYR A 463 -7.74 9.05 36.20
CA TYR A 463 -6.84 7.92 35.99
C TYR A 463 -6.20 7.42 37.27
N LYS A 464 -5.76 8.32 38.15
CA LYS A 464 -5.20 7.96 39.50
C LYS A 464 -6.23 7.21 40.33
N GLU A 465 -7.42 7.78 40.52
CA GLU A 465 -8.47 7.15 41.33
C GLU A 465 -8.92 5.80 40.75
N LEU A 466 -8.96 5.67 39.43
CA LEU A 466 -9.31 4.42 38.76
C LEU A 466 -8.35 3.29 39.12
N LYS A 467 -7.06 3.59 39.28
CA LYS A 467 -6.03 2.64 39.74
C LYS A 467 -6.21 2.16 41.19
N PHE A 468 -6.94 2.89 41.98
CA PHE A 468 -7.30 2.48 43.36
C PHE A 468 -8.67 1.80 43.48
N CYS A 469 -9.47 1.85 42.41
CA CYS A 469 -10.77 1.16 42.33
C CYS A 469 -10.61 -0.22 41.72
N SER A 470 -10.36 -1.24 42.54
CA SER A 470 -9.98 -2.60 42.09
C SER A 470 -10.92 -3.23 41.08
N ASP A 471 -12.22 -2.98 41.14
CA ASP A 471 -13.22 -3.53 40.23
C ASP A 471 -13.20 -2.81 38.88
N ALA A 472 -13.08 -1.49 38.86
CA ALA A 472 -13.00 -0.70 37.65
C ALA A 472 -11.63 -0.89 36.93
N GLU A 473 -10.54 -1.02 37.71
CA GLU A 473 -9.21 -1.30 37.17
C GLU A 473 -9.15 -2.66 36.49
N LYS A 474 -9.65 -3.71 37.12
CA LYS A 474 -9.73 -5.07 36.50
C LYS A 474 -10.52 -5.06 35.21
N GLU A 475 -11.65 -4.35 35.20
CA GLU A 475 -12.49 -4.25 34.01
C GLU A 475 -11.78 -3.47 32.88
N LEU A 476 -11.06 -2.40 33.23
CA LEU A 476 -10.25 -1.63 32.30
C LEU A 476 -9.11 -2.48 31.70
N ASP A 477 -8.37 -3.22 32.54
CA ASP A 477 -7.28 -4.07 32.09
C ASP A 477 -7.80 -5.20 31.18
N ALA A 478 -8.95 -5.81 31.52
CA ALA A 478 -9.61 -6.79 30.67
C ALA A 478 -10.08 -6.19 29.32
N TYR A 479 -10.56 -4.94 29.33
CA TYR A 479 -10.91 -4.22 28.12
C TYR A 479 -9.67 -3.97 27.25
N TYR A 480 -8.58 -3.48 27.81
CA TYR A 480 -7.35 -3.21 27.07
C TYR A 480 -6.69 -4.48 26.54
N GLU A 481 -6.64 -5.55 27.32
CA GLU A 481 -6.09 -6.84 26.84
C GLU A 481 -6.84 -7.33 25.60
N LYS A 482 -8.15 -7.13 25.55
CA LYS A 482 -8.99 -7.65 24.46
C LYS A 482 -9.19 -6.70 23.30
N TYR A 483 -9.42 -5.42 23.60
CA TYR A 483 -9.83 -4.40 22.63
C TYR A 483 -8.86 -3.22 22.51
N GLY A 484 -7.74 -3.22 23.21
CA GLY A 484 -6.82 -2.09 23.27
C GLY A 484 -6.25 -1.66 21.90
N GLY A 485 -6.12 -2.60 20.97
CA GLY A 485 -5.75 -2.28 19.58
C GLY A 485 -6.90 -1.74 18.73
N ARG A 486 -8.14 -1.64 19.24
CA ARG A 486 -9.32 -1.26 18.48
C ARG A 486 -9.75 0.17 18.76
N PHE A 487 -9.31 1.07 17.91
CA PHE A 487 -9.57 2.52 17.97
C PHE A 487 -9.66 3.07 16.54
N ALA A 488 -10.01 4.35 16.39
CA ALA A 488 -10.13 4.96 15.06
C ALA A 488 -8.77 4.98 14.33
N ASN A 489 -8.79 4.63 13.07
CA ASN A 489 -7.58 4.47 12.23
C ASN A 489 -6.63 3.39 12.77
N GLU A 490 -7.15 2.32 13.35
CA GLU A 490 -6.40 1.27 14.05
C GLU A 490 -5.29 0.58 13.23
N LEU A 491 -5.36 0.64 11.91
CA LEU A 491 -4.36 0.08 11.00
C LEU A 491 -3.31 1.10 10.53
N LYS A 492 -3.42 2.35 10.93
CA LYS A 492 -2.37 3.33 10.71
C LYS A 492 -1.38 3.29 11.88
N LEU A 493 -0.11 3.08 11.58
CA LEU A 493 0.93 3.00 12.60
C LEU A 493 1.18 4.35 13.30
N GLU A 494 0.88 5.46 12.64
CA GLU A 494 0.93 6.82 13.17
C GLU A 494 -0.25 7.21 14.08
N SER A 495 -1.26 6.35 14.21
CA SER A 495 -2.42 6.64 15.07
C SER A 495 -2.13 6.33 16.54
N THR A 496 -2.65 7.14 17.46
CA THR A 496 -2.56 6.91 18.91
C THR A 496 -3.64 5.95 19.38
N ASP A 497 -3.29 4.99 20.24
CA ASP A 497 -4.26 4.09 20.84
C ASP A 497 -4.96 4.69 22.07
N LEU A 498 -5.99 4.00 22.57
CA LEU A 498 -6.76 4.46 23.73
C LEU A 498 -5.99 4.43 25.05
N GLN A 499 -4.85 3.72 25.13
CA GLN A 499 -3.97 3.75 26.29
C GLN A 499 -3.04 4.97 26.24
N GLU A 500 -2.59 5.34 25.04
CA GLU A 500 -1.77 6.54 24.81
C GLU A 500 -2.59 7.81 24.92
N ASP A 501 -3.86 7.78 24.49
CA ASP A 501 -4.81 8.90 24.59
C ASP A 501 -5.96 8.54 25.55
N PHE A 502 -5.63 8.42 26.84
CA PHE A 502 -6.62 8.09 27.87
C PHE A 502 -7.75 9.13 27.95
N LYS A 503 -7.48 10.37 27.59
CA LYS A 503 -8.49 11.44 27.52
C LYS A 503 -9.65 11.07 26.59
N LYS A 504 -9.35 10.63 25.36
CA LYS A 504 -10.38 10.17 24.43
C LYS A 504 -11.15 8.97 24.97
N PHE A 505 -10.46 8.06 25.66
CA PHE A 505 -11.14 6.91 26.24
C PHE A 505 -12.07 7.30 27.38
N ALA A 506 -11.64 8.21 28.28
CA ALA A 506 -12.49 8.76 29.33
C ALA A 506 -13.74 9.47 28.77
N GLN A 507 -13.60 10.22 27.66
CA GLN A 507 -14.75 10.83 26.99
C GLN A 507 -15.74 9.77 26.47
N ILE A 508 -15.26 8.69 25.85
CA ILE A 508 -16.13 7.58 25.43
C ILE A 508 -16.88 6.98 26.62
N ILE A 509 -16.18 6.66 27.71
CA ILE A 509 -16.79 6.10 28.93
C ILE A 509 -17.86 7.05 29.47
N ASN A 510 -17.58 8.35 29.49
CA ASN A 510 -18.54 9.35 29.96
C ASN A 510 -19.82 9.37 29.12
N LEU A 511 -19.72 9.31 27.80
CA LEU A 511 -20.87 9.24 26.92
C LEU A 511 -21.73 7.98 27.18
N TYR A 512 -21.10 6.85 27.48
CA TYR A 512 -21.78 5.58 27.80
C TYR A 512 -22.31 5.49 29.25
N SER A 513 -21.99 6.45 30.10
CA SER A 513 -22.55 6.55 31.47
C SER A 513 -24.02 7.05 31.47
N SER A 514 -24.49 7.61 30.36
CA SER A 514 -25.91 7.98 30.15
C SER A 514 -26.71 6.79 29.60
N PRO A 515 -28.02 6.69 29.90
CA PRO A 515 -28.84 5.61 29.38
C PRO A 515 -28.91 5.65 27.86
N ILE A 516 -28.56 4.54 27.21
CA ILE A 516 -28.64 4.38 25.78
C ILE A 516 -29.87 3.52 25.49
N SER A 517 -30.88 4.09 24.82
CA SER A 517 -32.08 3.34 24.41
C SER A 517 -31.88 2.79 23.00
N HIS A 518 -31.36 1.59 22.88
CA HIS A 518 -31.50 0.81 21.65
C HIS A 518 -32.63 -0.21 21.87
N SER A 519 -33.72 0.00 21.23
CA SER A 519 -34.77 -1.03 21.06
C SER A 519 -34.32 -1.92 19.89
N ALA A 520 -33.46 -2.89 20.18
CA ALA A 520 -33.25 -3.96 19.21
C ALA A 520 -34.54 -4.79 19.14
N ASP A 521 -35.43 -4.44 18.23
CA ASP A 521 -36.50 -5.30 17.84
C ASP A 521 -35.89 -6.48 17.07
N THR A 522 -35.43 -7.49 17.82
CA THR A 522 -35.00 -8.77 17.27
C THR A 522 -36.23 -9.54 16.85
N SER A 523 -36.96 -9.04 15.84
CA SER A 523 -38.00 -9.80 15.17
C SER A 523 -37.36 -11.06 14.59
N SER A 524 -37.78 -12.22 15.10
CA SER A 524 -37.37 -13.53 14.61
C SER A 524 -37.93 -13.70 13.19
N TYR A 525 -37.09 -13.37 12.20
CA TYR A 525 -37.50 -13.52 10.79
C TYR A 525 -37.53 -15.02 10.45
N SER A 526 -38.68 -15.51 10.01
CA SER A 526 -38.80 -16.87 9.48
C SER A 526 -38.39 -16.92 8.01
N LEU A 527 -37.53 -17.87 7.65
CA LEU A 527 -37.12 -18.07 6.26
C LEU A 527 -38.33 -18.41 5.38
N PRO A 528 -38.59 -17.68 4.28
CA PRO A 528 -39.68 -17.99 3.38
C PRO A 528 -39.38 -19.22 2.53
N GLY A 529 -40.45 -19.98 2.15
CA GLY A 529 -40.37 -21.15 1.28
C GLY A 529 -40.75 -22.47 1.94
N GLY A 530 -40.86 -23.53 1.15
CA GLY A 530 -41.17 -24.90 1.62
C GLY A 530 -40.13 -25.47 2.55
N MET A 531 -40.50 -26.50 3.33
CA MET A 531 -39.67 -27.11 4.41
C MET A 531 -38.26 -27.48 3.97
N LEU A 532 -38.08 -28.11 2.80
CA LEU A 532 -36.77 -28.53 2.29
C LEU A 532 -35.88 -27.33 1.97
N LYS A 533 -36.42 -26.30 1.30
CA LYS A 533 -35.70 -25.05 0.99
C LYS A 533 -35.28 -24.34 2.29
N ARG A 534 -36.19 -24.23 3.27
CA ARG A 534 -35.89 -23.64 4.59
C ARG A 534 -34.75 -24.36 5.33
N ASN A 535 -34.79 -25.69 5.34
CA ASN A 535 -33.78 -26.49 6.03
C ASN A 535 -32.37 -26.33 5.39
N LEU A 536 -32.31 -26.44 4.06
CA LEU A 536 -31.03 -26.29 3.34
C LEU A 536 -30.45 -24.86 3.47
N THR A 537 -31.25 -23.86 3.26
CA THR A 537 -30.82 -22.46 3.37
C THR A 537 -30.59 -22.03 4.81
N GLY A 538 -31.28 -22.64 5.78
CA GLY A 538 -31.00 -22.49 7.20
C GLY A 538 -29.61 -22.96 7.60
N LEU A 539 -29.15 -24.09 7.03
CA LEU A 539 -27.77 -24.56 7.19
C LEU A 539 -26.75 -23.58 6.57
N VAL A 540 -27.06 -23.07 5.37
CA VAL A 540 -26.22 -22.06 4.70
C VAL A 540 -26.16 -20.78 5.53
N LEU A 541 -27.28 -20.31 6.05
CA LEU A 541 -27.35 -19.12 6.91
C LEU A 541 -26.53 -19.31 8.21
N LYS A 542 -26.64 -20.48 8.84
CA LYS A 542 -25.84 -20.82 10.03
C LYS A 542 -24.34 -20.77 9.74
N LYS A 543 -23.91 -21.29 8.58
CA LYS A 543 -22.50 -21.23 8.12
C LYS A 543 -22.09 -19.78 7.83
N PHE A 544 -22.92 -19.01 7.12
CA PHE A 544 -22.67 -17.60 6.84
C PHE A 544 -22.47 -16.79 8.14
N LYS A 545 -23.38 -16.90 9.11
CA LYS A 545 -23.26 -16.23 10.42
C LYS A 545 -22.00 -16.63 11.16
N LYS A 546 -21.63 -17.91 11.14
CA LYS A 546 -20.41 -18.42 11.76
C LYS A 546 -19.15 -17.78 11.14
N TYR A 547 -19.02 -17.80 9.80
CA TYR A 547 -17.84 -17.26 9.12
C TYR A 547 -17.77 -15.74 9.19
N SER A 548 -18.91 -15.06 9.18
CA SER A 548 -18.99 -13.61 9.39
C SER A 548 -18.53 -13.21 10.80
N SER A 549 -18.94 -13.96 11.83
CA SER A 549 -18.41 -13.74 13.19
C SER A 549 -16.91 -13.99 13.27
N GLN A 550 -16.39 -15.02 12.62
CA GLN A 550 -14.94 -15.30 12.55
C GLN A 550 -14.17 -14.21 11.82
N ARG A 551 -14.77 -13.59 10.79
CA ARG A 551 -14.20 -12.44 10.09
C ARG A 551 -13.98 -11.27 11.04
N GLU A 552 -14.99 -10.91 11.83
CA GLU A 552 -14.87 -9.82 12.80
C GLU A 552 -13.87 -10.12 13.93
N GLU A 553 -13.82 -11.36 14.41
CA GLU A 553 -12.79 -11.79 15.37
C GLU A 553 -11.38 -11.73 14.78
N SER A 554 -11.20 -12.08 13.50
CA SER A 554 -9.91 -11.98 12.79
C SER A 554 -9.51 -10.52 12.58
N ARG A 555 -10.49 -9.63 12.29
CA ARG A 555 -10.23 -8.19 12.21
C ARG A 555 -9.74 -7.63 13.55
N LEU A 556 -10.33 -8.05 14.69
CA LEU A 556 -9.86 -7.66 16.02
C LEU A 556 -8.42 -8.13 16.27
N LEU A 557 -8.08 -9.37 15.89
CA LEU A 557 -6.70 -9.87 16.00
C LEU A 557 -5.74 -9.05 15.12
N ARG A 558 -6.18 -8.63 13.93
CA ARG A 558 -5.39 -7.75 13.06
C ARG A 558 -5.12 -6.40 13.72
N SER A 559 -6.14 -5.75 14.27
CA SER A 559 -6.02 -4.49 14.98
C SER A 559 -5.01 -4.59 16.13
N ASN A 560 -5.11 -5.64 16.94
CA ASN A 560 -4.18 -5.89 18.04
C ASN A 560 -2.75 -6.18 17.54
N SER A 561 -2.58 -6.88 16.39
CA SER A 561 -1.26 -7.09 15.79
C SER A 561 -0.62 -5.78 15.33
N PHE A 562 -1.40 -4.89 14.70
CA PHE A 562 -0.94 -3.56 14.31
C PHE A 562 -0.57 -2.69 15.53
N ALA A 563 -1.32 -2.78 16.62
CA ALA A 563 -0.99 -2.08 17.86
C ALA A 563 0.37 -2.52 18.43
N VAL A 564 0.71 -3.81 18.37
CA VAL A 564 2.04 -4.30 18.76
C VAL A 564 3.13 -3.74 17.86
N VAL A 565 2.94 -3.78 16.54
CA VAL A 565 3.90 -3.24 15.55
C VAL A 565 4.10 -1.73 15.76
N ARG A 566 3.03 -0.97 16.00
CA ARG A 566 3.11 0.46 16.30
C ARG A 566 3.96 0.74 17.56
N LYS A 567 3.71 0.03 18.67
CA LYS A 567 4.50 0.17 19.90
C LYS A 567 5.99 -0.09 19.67
N LEU A 568 6.29 -1.08 18.81
CA LEU A 568 7.64 -1.40 18.43
C LEU A 568 8.30 -0.26 17.65
N PHE A 569 7.65 0.28 16.62
CA PHE A 569 8.18 1.42 15.85
C PHE A 569 8.25 2.70 16.68
N SER A 570 7.30 2.95 17.59
CA SER A 570 7.39 4.06 18.53
C SER A 570 8.66 3.96 19.40
N ARG A 571 9.03 2.75 19.86
CA ARG A 571 10.29 2.52 20.59
C ARG A 571 11.51 2.73 19.71
N VAL A 572 11.48 2.25 18.46
CA VAL A 572 12.54 2.52 17.48
C VAL A 572 12.71 4.04 17.28
N GLY A 573 11.60 4.78 17.18
CA GLY A 573 11.61 6.24 17.08
C GLY A 573 12.30 6.90 18.29
N GLU A 574 12.01 6.46 19.53
CA GLU A 574 12.70 6.94 20.73
C GLU A 574 14.21 6.69 20.64
N VAL A 575 14.63 5.48 20.26
CA VAL A 575 16.05 5.13 20.13
C VAL A 575 16.75 5.98 19.05
N LEU A 576 16.07 6.28 17.94
CA LEU A 576 16.62 7.13 16.87
C LEU A 576 16.71 8.60 17.34
N VAL A 577 15.82 9.09 18.20
CA VAL A 577 15.94 10.42 18.83
C VAL A 577 17.13 10.44 19.78
N ASP A 578 17.29 9.43 20.64
CA ASP A 578 18.42 9.34 21.58
C ASP A 578 19.76 9.34 20.85
N LYS A 579 19.83 8.76 19.64
CA LYS A 579 21.00 8.76 18.76
C LYS A 579 21.14 10.05 17.92
N GLY A 580 20.21 11.01 18.01
CA GLY A 580 20.22 12.25 17.26
C GLY A 580 19.94 12.09 15.75
N ILE A 581 19.39 10.93 15.32
CA ILE A 581 19.13 10.60 13.91
C ILE A 581 17.83 11.24 13.41
N ILE A 582 16.82 11.35 14.26
CA ILE A 582 15.56 12.08 14.01
C ILE A 582 15.30 13.07 15.16
N ASN A 583 14.40 14.03 14.98
CA ASN A 583 14.16 15.09 15.96
C ASN A 583 13.09 14.72 17.01
N LYS A 584 12.07 13.97 16.61
CA LYS A 584 10.94 13.54 17.46
C LYS A 584 10.65 12.07 17.21
N LYS A 585 10.15 11.34 18.21
CA LYS A 585 9.81 9.91 18.06
C LYS A 585 8.83 9.65 16.89
N ASP A 586 7.88 10.56 16.67
CA ASP A 586 6.85 10.42 15.65
C ASP A 586 7.38 10.72 14.24
N ASP A 587 8.61 11.21 14.10
CA ASP A 587 9.28 11.40 12.81
C ASP A 587 9.49 10.07 12.07
N ILE A 588 9.55 8.96 12.84
CA ILE A 588 9.70 7.61 12.28
C ILE A 588 8.57 7.25 11.32
N PHE A 589 7.36 7.76 11.53
CA PHE A 589 6.22 7.45 10.67
C PHE A 589 6.32 8.06 9.27
N TYR A 590 7.20 9.06 9.07
CA TYR A 590 7.53 9.62 7.76
C TYR A 590 8.62 8.84 7.02
N LEU A 591 9.18 7.77 7.62
CA LEU A 591 10.18 6.90 7.02
C LEU A 591 9.54 5.60 6.51
N GLN A 592 10.17 4.95 5.55
CA GLN A 592 9.82 3.61 5.11
C GLN A 592 10.55 2.55 5.95
N ILE A 593 10.04 1.32 5.98
CA ILE A 593 10.66 0.22 6.74
C ILE A 593 12.09 -0.02 6.30
N GLU A 594 12.34 0.02 4.99
CA GLU A 594 13.65 -0.19 4.39
C GLU A 594 14.65 0.90 4.83
N GLU A 595 14.20 2.15 4.92
CA GLU A 595 15.02 3.27 5.38
C GLU A 595 15.39 3.15 6.86
N ILE A 596 14.47 2.61 7.68
CA ILE A 596 14.69 2.40 9.11
C ILE A 596 15.69 1.27 9.36
N PHE A 597 15.55 0.13 8.64
CA PHE A 597 16.30 -1.09 8.95
C PHE A 597 17.46 -1.40 7.99
N SER A 598 17.64 -0.63 6.91
CA SER A 598 18.67 -0.93 5.91
C SER A 598 20.11 -0.76 6.42
N HIS A 599 20.35 0.07 7.44
CA HIS A 599 21.73 0.34 7.87
C HIS A 599 21.82 0.86 9.31
N SER A 600 22.44 0.12 10.21
CA SER A 600 22.86 0.61 11.52
C SER A 600 24.10 1.55 11.46
N ASP A 601 24.92 1.49 10.36
CA ASP A 601 26.23 2.18 10.27
C ASP A 601 26.49 2.91 8.94
N SER A 602 25.46 3.16 8.12
CA SER A 602 25.62 3.73 6.77
C SER A 602 25.53 5.28 6.76
N PRO A 603 26.27 5.96 5.85
CA PRO A 603 26.14 7.41 5.60
C PRO A 603 24.73 7.88 5.24
N GLN A 604 23.87 6.98 4.75
CA GLN A 604 22.46 7.27 4.43
C GLN A 604 21.62 7.65 5.65
N MET A 605 21.99 7.23 6.87
CA MET A 605 21.34 7.72 8.10
C MET A 605 21.54 9.22 8.36
N LYS A 606 22.56 9.85 7.77
CA LYS A 606 22.83 11.29 7.96
C LYS A 606 21.77 12.20 7.36
N ASN A 607 20.97 11.71 6.40
CA ASN A 607 19.96 12.51 5.70
C ASN A 607 18.49 12.22 6.13
N LEU A 608 18.25 11.40 7.16
CA LEU A 608 16.87 11.04 7.53
C LEU A 608 16.07 12.24 8.04
N LYS A 609 16.72 13.22 8.67
CA LYS A 609 16.04 14.47 9.10
C LYS A 609 15.48 15.26 7.93
N ASP A 610 16.26 15.40 6.86
CA ASP A 610 15.84 16.14 5.66
C ASP A 610 14.71 15.39 4.94
N ILE A 611 14.80 14.07 4.85
CA ILE A 611 13.74 13.22 4.29
C ILE A 611 12.44 13.41 5.07
N VAL A 612 12.50 13.35 6.40
CA VAL A 612 11.34 13.56 7.27
C VAL A 612 10.75 14.94 7.07
N GLU A 613 11.57 16.00 7.02
CA GLU A 613 11.08 17.37 6.89
C GLU A 613 10.41 17.60 5.52
N ASN A 614 11.00 17.12 4.44
CA ASN A 614 10.44 17.22 3.10
C ASN A 614 9.12 16.47 3.01
N ARG A 615 9.07 15.20 3.46
CA ARG A 615 7.83 14.41 3.47
C ARG A 615 6.76 15.02 4.38
N ARG A 616 7.14 15.62 5.49
CA ARG A 616 6.18 16.32 6.37
C ARG A 616 5.50 17.48 5.65
N LYS A 617 6.25 18.28 4.89
CA LYS A 617 5.70 19.37 4.08
C LYS A 617 4.76 18.83 2.98
N GLU A 618 5.21 17.82 2.26
CA GLU A 618 4.45 17.15 1.21
C GLU A 618 3.14 16.54 1.74
N TYR A 619 3.20 15.71 2.78
CA TYR A 619 2.03 15.05 3.35
C TYR A 619 1.05 16.01 4.03
N ASN A 620 1.52 17.16 4.52
CA ASN A 620 0.62 18.21 5.00
C ASN A 620 -0.16 18.84 3.85
N SER A 621 0.45 19.05 2.68
CA SER A 621 -0.26 19.56 1.50
C SER A 621 -1.34 18.59 1.00
N PHE A 622 -1.14 17.29 1.15
CA PHE A 622 -2.12 16.26 0.75
C PHE A 622 -3.42 16.28 1.56
N LYS A 623 -3.44 16.90 2.72
CA LYS A 623 -4.67 17.02 3.55
C LYS A 623 -5.73 17.87 2.87
N GLU A 624 -5.32 18.84 2.07
CA GLU A 624 -6.22 19.75 1.33
C GLU A 624 -6.71 19.13 0.01
N ILE A 625 -6.09 18.02 -0.42
CA ILE A 625 -6.41 17.36 -1.68
C ILE A 625 -7.43 16.26 -1.44
N THR A 626 -8.48 16.21 -2.26
CA THR A 626 -9.46 15.12 -2.26
C THR A 626 -9.48 14.46 -3.63
N PRO A 627 -8.73 13.37 -3.84
CA PRO A 627 -8.78 12.63 -5.09
C PRO A 627 -10.05 11.77 -5.15
N PRO A 628 -10.50 11.36 -6.36
CA PRO A 628 -11.65 10.49 -6.53
C PRO A 628 -11.42 9.10 -5.90
N SER A 629 -12.50 8.44 -5.49
CA SER A 629 -12.45 7.09 -4.91
C SER A 629 -12.04 6.02 -5.92
N HIS A 630 -12.25 6.27 -7.20
CA HIS A 630 -11.82 5.40 -8.31
C HIS A 630 -11.43 6.25 -9.50
N PHE A 631 -10.39 5.83 -10.20
CA PHE A 631 -9.91 6.48 -11.41
C PHE A 631 -9.05 5.51 -12.23
N SER A 632 -8.79 5.93 -13.46
CA SER A 632 -7.94 5.20 -14.41
C SER A 632 -6.90 6.16 -14.96
N ILE A 633 -5.65 5.72 -15.00
CA ILE A 633 -4.51 6.50 -15.53
C ILE A 633 -3.59 5.60 -16.34
N LYS A 634 -2.86 6.18 -17.29
CA LYS A 634 -1.72 5.51 -17.87
C LYS A 634 -0.50 5.61 -16.95
N PRO A 635 0.46 4.67 -17.06
CA PRO A 635 1.74 4.79 -16.35
C PRO A 635 2.39 6.16 -16.62
N GLY A 636 2.78 6.87 -15.54
CA GLY A 636 3.39 8.19 -15.62
C GLY A 636 2.41 9.37 -15.61
N GLU A 637 1.11 9.15 -15.74
CA GLU A 637 0.11 10.20 -15.57
C GLU A 637 -0.15 10.49 -14.09
N GLU A 638 -0.42 11.76 -13.77
CA GLU A 638 -0.85 12.16 -12.42
C GLU A 638 -2.29 11.70 -12.13
N ALA A 639 -2.55 11.35 -10.88
CA ALA A 639 -3.90 11.02 -10.46
C ALA A 639 -4.83 12.23 -10.55
N PRO A 640 -6.06 12.08 -11.06
CA PRO A 640 -7.00 13.18 -11.21
C PRO A 640 -7.45 13.72 -9.83
N LEU A 641 -7.86 14.99 -9.82
CA LEU A 641 -8.50 15.61 -8.66
C LEU A 641 -10.03 15.52 -8.79
N SER A 642 -10.72 15.37 -7.65
CA SER A 642 -12.18 15.38 -7.64
C SER A 642 -12.72 16.76 -8.06
N GLN A 643 -13.62 16.76 -9.02
CA GLN A 643 -14.35 17.97 -9.36
C GLN A 643 -15.41 18.26 -8.29
N PRO A 644 -15.62 19.55 -7.89
CA PRO A 644 -16.68 19.89 -6.97
C PRO A 644 -18.04 19.52 -7.57
N ARG A 645 -18.80 18.68 -6.88
CA ARG A 645 -20.15 18.26 -7.33
C ARG A 645 -21.13 19.41 -7.16
N LYS A 646 -22.02 19.61 -8.15
CA LYS A 646 -23.11 20.59 -8.09
C LYS A 646 -24.06 20.21 -6.95
N LYS A 647 -24.30 21.16 -6.06
CA LYS A 647 -25.35 21.07 -5.04
C LYS A 647 -26.71 21.04 -5.72
N SER A 648 -27.47 19.97 -5.57
CA SER A 648 -28.90 19.98 -5.85
C SER A 648 -29.54 18.71 -5.30
N ASN A 649 -30.56 18.87 -4.56
CA ASN A 649 -31.77 18.10 -4.29
C ASN A 649 -32.08 17.96 -2.79
N LYS A 650 -33.33 18.14 -2.43
CA LYS A 650 -33.89 17.85 -1.09
C LYS A 650 -33.80 16.36 -0.72
N THR A 651 -33.43 15.49 -1.69
CA THR A 651 -33.38 14.05 -1.50
C THR A 651 -32.03 13.49 -1.97
N ILE A 652 -31.48 12.54 -1.22
CA ILE A 652 -30.25 11.83 -1.52
C ILE A 652 -30.58 10.34 -1.55
N GLN A 653 -30.19 9.65 -2.63
CA GLN A 653 -30.40 8.21 -2.77
C GLN A 653 -29.09 7.47 -2.47
N GLY A 654 -29.13 6.56 -1.51
CA GLY A 654 -28.11 5.56 -1.23
C GLY A 654 -28.66 4.14 -1.38
N ARG A 655 -27.92 3.18 -0.86
CA ARG A 655 -28.32 1.77 -0.79
C ARG A 655 -28.93 1.47 0.58
N ALA A 656 -30.11 0.87 0.61
CA ALA A 656 -30.73 0.36 1.81
C ALA A 656 -29.84 -0.68 2.49
N CYS A 657 -29.61 -0.55 3.81
CA CYS A 657 -28.71 -1.42 4.55
C CYS A 657 -29.35 -2.07 5.78
N THR A 658 -29.88 -1.30 6.70
CA THR A 658 -30.63 -1.77 7.88
C THR A 658 -32.00 -1.11 7.87
N SER A 659 -33.04 -1.91 7.94
CA SER A 659 -34.43 -1.45 7.84
C SER A 659 -34.79 -0.51 9.00
N GLY A 660 -35.75 0.39 8.76
CA GLY A 660 -36.27 1.34 9.71
C GLY A 660 -36.35 2.75 9.15
N LEU A 661 -37.21 3.55 9.78
CA LEU A 661 -37.45 4.96 9.46
C LEU A 661 -37.16 5.81 10.69
N ILE A 662 -36.30 6.81 10.53
CA ILE A 662 -35.98 7.74 11.61
C ILE A 662 -35.97 9.18 11.10
N ARG A 663 -36.52 10.09 11.89
CA ARG A 663 -36.33 11.54 11.74
C ARG A 663 -35.47 12.04 12.87
N GLY A 664 -34.41 12.79 12.54
CA GLY A 664 -33.49 13.25 13.55
C GLY A 664 -32.47 14.26 13.04
N ARG A 665 -31.77 14.83 13.99
CA ARG A 665 -30.66 15.76 13.71
C ARG A 665 -29.41 14.99 13.32
N VAL A 666 -28.76 15.43 12.25
CA VAL A 666 -27.50 14.84 11.81
C VAL A 666 -26.29 15.47 12.49
N LYS A 667 -25.27 14.65 12.69
CA LYS A 667 -23.89 15.08 12.97
C LYS A 667 -22.99 14.54 11.87
N VAL A 668 -22.31 15.48 11.18
CA VAL A 668 -21.44 15.16 10.05
C VAL A 668 -20.00 15.03 10.52
N PHE A 669 -19.45 13.85 10.39
CA PHE A 669 -18.06 13.56 10.75
C PHE A 669 -17.23 13.41 9.47
N ARG A 670 -16.37 14.39 9.17
CA ARG A 670 -15.40 14.30 8.07
C ARG A 670 -14.24 13.37 8.41
N GLU A 671 -13.86 13.39 9.70
CA GLU A 671 -12.90 12.48 10.33
C GLU A 671 -13.46 12.03 11.69
N PHE A 672 -12.92 10.94 12.24
CA PHE A 672 -13.34 10.46 13.54
C PHE A 672 -13.01 11.49 14.62
N SER A 673 -14.01 11.89 15.38
CA SER A 673 -13.85 12.70 16.59
C SER A 673 -14.90 12.28 17.61
N ILE A 674 -14.55 12.39 18.89
CA ILE A 674 -15.48 12.08 19.98
C ILE A 674 -16.20 13.37 20.35
N PRO A 675 -17.55 13.42 20.25
CA PRO A 675 -18.31 14.60 20.59
C PRO A 675 -18.31 14.82 22.12
N ASP A 676 -18.38 16.07 22.57
CA ASP A 676 -18.47 16.40 23.99
C ASP A 676 -19.78 15.94 24.64
N LYS A 677 -20.85 15.89 23.85
CA LYS A 677 -22.20 15.46 24.26
C LYS A 677 -22.94 14.84 23.04
N ILE A 678 -23.95 14.06 23.35
CA ILE A 678 -24.83 13.49 22.32
C ILE A 678 -26.01 14.47 22.13
N ASP A 679 -25.91 15.33 21.11
CA ASP A 679 -26.95 16.28 20.70
C ASP A 679 -27.44 16.02 19.28
N PHE A 680 -27.23 14.80 18.79
CA PHE A 680 -27.61 14.31 17.46
C PHE A 680 -28.30 12.95 17.56
N ASP A 681 -29.05 12.61 16.52
CA ASP A 681 -29.71 11.31 16.38
C ASP A 681 -29.01 10.45 15.30
N ILE A 682 -28.51 11.08 14.24
CA ILE A 682 -28.01 10.40 13.05
C ILE A 682 -26.55 10.78 12.82
N VAL A 683 -25.69 9.77 12.75
CA VAL A 683 -24.29 9.92 12.36
C VAL A 683 -24.17 9.90 10.84
N VAL A 684 -23.48 10.90 10.28
CA VAL A 684 -23.12 10.98 8.87
C VAL A 684 -21.61 10.93 8.74
N ALA A 685 -21.09 9.98 7.98
CA ALA A 685 -19.65 9.84 7.80
C ALA A 685 -19.30 9.43 6.36
N ARG A 686 -18.06 9.76 5.93
CA ARG A 686 -17.58 9.36 4.61
C ARG A 686 -17.35 7.86 4.54
N HIS A 687 -16.68 7.31 5.52
CA HIS A 687 -16.46 5.88 5.77
C HIS A 687 -16.24 5.66 7.27
N THR A 688 -16.33 4.41 7.71
CA THR A 688 -16.07 4.05 9.11
C THR A 688 -15.16 2.85 9.18
N ASP A 689 -14.31 2.82 10.19
CA ASP A 689 -13.49 1.68 10.57
C ASP A 689 -14.01 1.05 11.88
N PRO A 690 -13.43 -0.07 12.35
CA PRO A 690 -13.86 -0.69 13.58
C PRO A 690 -13.75 0.18 14.84
N GLY A 691 -12.92 1.21 14.85
CA GLY A 691 -12.83 2.18 15.94
C GLY A 691 -14.08 3.06 16.10
N TRP A 692 -14.87 3.22 15.03
CA TRP A 692 -16.14 3.94 15.08
C TRP A 692 -17.24 3.21 15.83
N THR A 693 -17.02 1.94 16.20
CA THR A 693 -18.00 1.10 16.92
C THR A 693 -18.60 1.82 18.12
N SER A 694 -17.76 2.51 18.90
CA SER A 694 -18.21 3.26 20.09
C SER A 694 -19.12 4.44 19.72
N LEU A 695 -18.89 5.12 18.60
CA LEU A 695 -19.73 6.23 18.14
C LEU A 695 -21.03 5.75 17.50
N ILE A 696 -20.95 4.69 16.68
CA ILE A 696 -22.14 4.06 16.07
C ILE A 696 -23.10 3.58 17.15
N GLY A 697 -22.59 3.01 18.24
CA GLY A 697 -23.42 2.55 19.37
C GLY A 697 -24.14 3.67 20.13
N LEU A 698 -23.81 4.93 19.89
CA LEU A 698 -24.49 6.10 20.47
C LEU A 698 -25.53 6.72 19.52
N SER A 699 -25.59 6.30 18.25
CA SER A 699 -26.47 6.87 17.25
C SER A 699 -27.79 6.09 17.12
N LYS A 700 -28.84 6.77 16.67
CA LYS A 700 -30.15 6.17 16.36
C LYS A 700 -30.31 5.91 14.84
N GLY A 701 -29.44 6.48 14.01
CA GLY A 701 -29.40 6.31 12.56
C GLY A 701 -28.00 6.50 12.01
N LEU A 702 -27.71 5.91 10.83
CA LEU A 702 -26.36 5.95 10.24
C LEU A 702 -26.44 6.19 8.72
N ILE A 703 -25.68 7.17 8.24
CA ILE A 703 -25.54 7.48 6.81
C ILE A 703 -24.05 7.42 6.47
N ILE A 704 -23.69 6.57 5.50
CA ILE A 704 -22.30 6.38 5.07
C ILE A 704 -22.17 6.68 3.57
N GLU A 705 -21.23 7.54 3.22
CA GLU A 705 -20.96 7.93 1.84
C GLU A 705 -20.38 6.77 1.02
N TYR A 706 -19.37 6.07 1.55
CA TYR A 706 -18.71 4.93 0.91
C TYR A 706 -18.79 3.70 1.81
N GLY A 707 -19.19 2.56 1.24
CA GLY A 707 -19.25 1.29 1.96
C GLY A 707 -20.15 0.28 1.26
N GLY A 708 -19.85 -0.99 1.47
CA GLY A 708 -20.61 -2.11 0.92
C GLY A 708 -21.58 -2.73 1.93
N ILE A 709 -22.48 -3.60 1.47
CA ILE A 709 -23.46 -4.34 2.32
C ILE A 709 -22.75 -5.22 3.39
N LEU A 710 -21.52 -5.58 3.18
CA LEU A 710 -20.67 -6.36 4.08
C LEU A 710 -19.59 -5.51 4.76
N SER A 711 -19.68 -4.17 4.68
CA SER A 711 -18.78 -3.25 5.39
C SER A 711 -18.95 -3.36 6.91
N HIS A 712 -17.99 -2.83 7.67
CA HIS A 712 -18.05 -2.81 9.12
C HIS A 712 -19.29 -2.08 9.64
N ALA A 713 -19.56 -0.87 9.13
CA ALA A 713 -20.75 -0.10 9.48
C ALA A 713 -22.03 -0.89 9.25
N SER A 714 -22.13 -1.58 8.12
CA SER A 714 -23.28 -2.40 7.76
C SER A 714 -23.53 -3.58 8.70
N ILE A 715 -22.45 -4.19 9.18
CA ILE A 715 -22.56 -5.31 10.13
C ILE A 715 -23.02 -4.80 11.50
N VAL A 716 -22.33 -3.77 12.02
CA VAL A 716 -22.61 -3.21 13.36
C VAL A 716 -24.02 -2.61 13.43
N SER A 717 -24.43 -1.86 12.41
CA SER A 717 -25.78 -1.26 12.41
C SER A 717 -26.90 -2.30 12.43
N ARG A 718 -26.72 -3.44 11.72
CA ARG A 718 -27.69 -4.55 11.77
C ARG A 718 -27.74 -5.24 13.12
N GLU A 719 -26.58 -5.39 13.77
CA GLU A 719 -26.51 -5.96 15.12
C GLU A 719 -27.22 -5.10 16.17
N LEU A 720 -27.10 -3.78 16.00
CA LEU A 720 -27.68 -2.81 16.92
C LEU A 720 -29.11 -2.39 16.53
N GLY A 721 -29.63 -2.85 15.38
CA GLY A 721 -30.94 -2.46 14.87
C GLY A 721 -31.02 -0.98 14.44
N ILE A 722 -29.89 -0.36 14.05
CA ILE A 722 -29.83 1.05 13.69
C ILE A 722 -30.17 1.22 12.21
N PRO A 723 -31.24 1.96 11.84
CA PRO A 723 -31.57 2.29 10.46
C PRO A 723 -30.36 2.89 9.74
N THR A 724 -30.00 2.32 8.58
CA THR A 724 -28.74 2.68 7.92
C THR A 724 -28.88 2.75 6.41
N VAL A 725 -28.31 3.79 5.82
CA VAL A 725 -28.11 3.97 4.38
C VAL A 725 -26.61 4.06 4.10
N ILE A 726 -26.15 3.32 3.09
CA ILE A 726 -24.75 3.31 2.65
C ILE A 726 -24.65 3.69 1.17
N GLY A 727 -23.45 4.12 0.72
CA GLY A 727 -23.25 4.54 -0.67
C GLY A 727 -24.06 5.79 -1.04
N ALA A 728 -24.29 6.67 -0.07
CA ALA A 728 -24.94 7.97 -0.26
C ALA A 728 -23.89 9.00 -0.71
N GLU A 729 -23.49 8.92 -1.97
CA GLU A 729 -22.40 9.72 -2.51
C GLU A 729 -22.57 11.23 -2.32
N GLY A 730 -21.55 11.90 -1.81
CA GLY A 730 -21.52 13.36 -1.57
C GLY A 730 -22.29 13.81 -0.35
N VAL A 731 -22.88 12.91 0.45
CA VAL A 731 -23.73 13.24 1.61
C VAL A 731 -22.99 14.07 2.66
N VAL A 732 -21.70 13.82 2.86
CA VAL A 732 -20.86 14.53 3.84
C VAL A 732 -20.66 16.00 3.47
N ASP A 733 -20.71 16.33 2.19
CA ASP A 733 -20.58 17.70 1.69
C ASP A 733 -21.93 18.40 1.51
N MET A 734 -23.03 17.63 1.41
CA MET A 734 -24.38 18.14 1.26
C MET A 734 -25.07 18.46 2.60
N LEU A 735 -24.86 17.64 3.61
CA LEU A 735 -25.49 17.80 4.92
C LEU A 735 -24.62 18.66 5.86
N LYS A 736 -25.29 19.33 6.79
CA LYS A 736 -24.65 20.18 7.82
C LYS A 736 -25.03 19.72 9.20
N ASP A 737 -24.15 19.93 10.18
CA ASP A 737 -24.41 19.66 11.59
C ASP A 737 -25.74 20.27 12.06
N GLY A 738 -26.53 19.50 12.80
CA GLY A 738 -27.79 19.91 13.36
C GLY A 738 -28.98 19.92 12.39
N GLN A 739 -28.75 19.67 11.09
CA GLN A 739 -29.82 19.62 10.08
C GLN A 739 -30.76 18.45 10.34
N LEU A 740 -32.05 18.69 10.19
CA LEU A 740 -33.10 17.68 10.36
C LEU A 740 -33.27 16.88 9.08
N VAL A 741 -33.18 15.57 9.16
CA VAL A 741 -33.38 14.67 8.01
C VAL A 741 -34.33 13.50 8.38
N GLU A 742 -35.01 12.96 7.37
CA GLU A 742 -35.67 11.67 7.42
C GLU A 742 -34.80 10.63 6.72
N LEU A 743 -34.37 9.61 7.45
CA LEU A 743 -33.57 8.50 6.98
C LEU A 743 -34.46 7.26 6.85
N ASN A 744 -34.64 6.73 5.64
CA ASN A 744 -35.33 5.48 5.38
C ASN A 744 -34.34 4.38 5.02
N GLY A 745 -33.95 3.57 6.02
CA GLY A 745 -33.03 2.46 5.86
C GLY A 745 -33.57 1.29 5.03
N SER A 746 -34.88 1.23 4.81
CA SER A 746 -35.52 0.19 3.98
C SER A 746 -35.46 0.51 2.49
N THR A 747 -35.57 1.78 2.11
CA THR A 747 -35.55 2.23 0.70
C THR A 747 -34.21 2.81 0.27
N GLY A 748 -33.37 3.20 1.23
CA GLY A 748 -32.11 3.90 0.98
C GLY A 748 -32.28 5.40 0.71
N LEU A 749 -33.45 5.96 0.97
CA LEU A 749 -33.76 7.37 0.72
C LEU A 749 -33.47 8.22 1.96
N ILE A 750 -32.83 9.34 1.75
CA ILE A 750 -32.54 10.38 2.75
C ILE A 750 -33.22 11.66 2.27
N THR A 751 -34.10 12.22 3.09
CA THR A 751 -34.85 13.46 2.77
C THR A 751 -34.46 14.55 3.74
N ILE A 752 -34.05 15.70 3.23
CA ILE A 752 -33.76 16.92 4.00
C ILE A 752 -35.11 17.59 4.33
N LEU A 753 -35.40 17.78 5.63
CA LEU A 753 -36.66 18.34 6.12
C LEU A 753 -36.60 19.86 6.30
#